data_969fd883b7ad21e9b777c558139e9dbf
#
_entry.id   969fd883b7ad21e9b777c558139e9dbf
#
_cell.length_a   1.000
_cell.length_b   1.000
_cell.length_c   1.000
_cell.angle_alpha   90.00
_cell.angle_beta   90.00
_cell.angle_gamma   90.00
#
_symmetry.space_group_name_H-M   'P 1'
#
loop_
_entity.id
_entity.type
_entity.pdbx_description
1 polymer ?
#
loop_
_entity_poly.entity_id
_entity_poly.type
_entity_poly.pdbx_seq_one_letter_code
_entity_poly.pdbx_strand_id
1 'polypeptide(L)'
;MRRKIAKLWQFLFGDSARAFGSLSMILLICLAIAPAKDRFREWTRYQQKYLRLIRGRGEAATLQRRYQSGLQQIWMPELGVTDRCGTCHLGLKEASLWDVSTQPFRPHPPIPHSLTEFGCVMCHRGQGVATGVEEAHRSTLAWEQPILPAGYLEASCGQCHWNTLTGTPKLNQGRQLLARSGCVACHVLKTSEGTRMASTADAPALTHIAAKTTPEWIFAWLKNPQAYAVTATMPNFQLTDADARDMTAYLMSQSTPYQAGQAPGPSTPTADAAAGASVYGESFCASCHATVNAAGMLVGGDVGPELTRVGSKVKPDWLADWLRNPKTYDPATAMPHYRFDPKQIAPLLAFIQAKTDSDFLANVHLQPATPEQVVHGKTLVTERGCASCHEINGIKKPANFAPELTVVGSESLMKIVFAPGVARSLPDYLQAKIRQPHAFNGAKMPQYTFTQPQVDGLVTALLAQTERARTLPAALRVAGTRESAYRPAGKAGELMADMNCFSCHSINGRGGKMAPDLTWEGSSVQRRWLVSFMKSPNTLRPALIRRMPRFNVTDAEAETIADYISTVYQTPDFDRDAIDPAMFSATDVELGKQLFYSKYDCQSCHIVDPQNDKGYVGPTLTQVGARLNAAWIFHWLKDPQGLRPGTIEPNRNMSDGDARALTAFLMKQNKEVASK
;
A
#
# COMPACT_ATOMS: atom_id res chain seq x y z
N MET A 1 -58.58 40.80 26.51
CA MET A 1 -57.86 39.54 26.62
C MET A 1 -57.27 39.25 28.01
N ARG A 2 -56.45 40.16 28.60
CA ARG A 2 -55.84 40.01 29.94
C ARG A 2 -56.82 39.71 31.07
N ARG A 3 -58.02 40.36 31.17
CA ARG A 3 -59.04 40.08 32.21
C ARG A 3 -59.69 38.70 32.08
N LYS A 4 -59.83 38.14 30.89
CA LYS A 4 -60.37 36.78 30.70
C LYS A 4 -59.34 35.73 31.12
N ILE A 5 -58.07 35.95 30.86
CA ILE A 5 -56.97 35.05 31.28
C ILE A 5 -56.85 35.06 32.80
N ALA A 6 -56.91 36.24 33.46
CA ALA A 6 -56.86 36.34 34.92
C ALA A 6 -58.03 35.59 35.63
N LYS A 7 -59.25 35.73 35.09
CA LYS A 7 -60.42 34.98 35.61
C LYS A 7 -60.27 33.46 35.43
N LEU A 8 -59.69 33.01 34.29
CA LEU A 8 -59.43 31.61 34.07
C LEU A 8 -58.35 31.07 35.03
N TRP A 9 -57.29 31.83 35.29
CA TRP A 9 -56.26 31.51 36.27
C TRP A 9 -56.85 31.39 37.70
N GLN A 10 -57.65 32.31 38.08
CA GLN A 10 -58.32 32.32 39.43
C GLN A 10 -59.29 31.14 39.55
N PHE A 11 -60.03 30.78 38.50
CA PHE A 11 -60.89 29.59 38.45
C PHE A 11 -60.09 28.28 38.58
N LEU A 12 -59.02 28.13 37.88
CA LEU A 12 -58.22 26.90 37.84
C LEU A 12 -57.28 26.72 39.04
N PHE A 13 -56.77 27.80 39.63
CA PHE A 13 -55.74 27.77 40.65
C PHE A 13 -56.05 28.61 41.90
N GLY A 14 -57.28 29.03 42.07
CA GLY A 14 -57.67 29.95 43.13
C GLY A 14 -57.70 29.36 44.57
N ASP A 15 -57.65 28.05 44.69
CA ASP A 15 -57.42 27.34 45.92
C ASP A 15 -56.68 26.03 45.70
N SER A 16 -56.17 25.39 46.78
CA SER A 16 -55.30 24.22 46.65
C SER A 16 -55.99 23.00 46.01
N ALA A 17 -57.31 22.82 46.27
CA ALA A 17 -58.10 21.71 45.72
C ALA A 17 -58.32 21.89 44.21
N ARG A 18 -58.62 23.11 43.76
CA ARG A 18 -58.75 23.44 42.31
C ARG A 18 -57.44 23.39 41.61
N ALA A 19 -56.38 23.86 42.26
CA ALA A 19 -54.98 23.76 41.67
C ALA A 19 -54.58 22.31 41.51
N PHE A 20 -54.84 21.44 42.52
CA PHE A 20 -54.55 20.02 42.43
C PHE A 20 -55.38 19.34 41.32
N GLY A 21 -56.69 19.59 41.27
CA GLY A 21 -57.52 19.04 40.18
C GLY A 21 -57.12 19.48 38.79
N SER A 22 -56.78 20.77 38.63
CA SER A 22 -56.35 21.31 37.37
C SER A 22 -55.00 20.75 36.92
N LEU A 23 -54.02 20.65 37.83
CA LEU A 23 -52.70 20.05 37.55
C LEU A 23 -52.82 18.57 37.25
N SER A 24 -53.66 17.82 37.99
CA SER A 24 -53.93 16.41 37.70
C SER A 24 -54.59 16.21 36.35
N MET A 25 -55.53 17.07 35.96
CA MET A 25 -56.14 17.03 34.64
C MET A 25 -55.11 17.35 33.52
N ILE A 26 -54.27 18.37 33.72
CA ILE A 26 -53.20 18.71 32.81
C ILE A 26 -52.21 17.53 32.66
N LEU A 27 -51.84 16.89 33.78
CA LEU A 27 -50.99 15.72 33.77
C LEU A 27 -51.62 14.57 33.00
N LEU A 28 -52.91 14.25 33.24
CA LEU A 28 -53.63 13.22 32.49
C LEU A 28 -53.72 13.52 31.01
N ILE A 29 -53.97 14.77 30.62
CA ILE A 29 -53.97 15.21 29.23
C ILE A 29 -52.57 15.04 28.63
N CYS A 30 -51.51 15.44 29.32
CA CYS A 30 -50.13 15.24 28.89
C CYS A 30 -49.80 13.76 28.73
N LEU A 31 -50.20 12.91 29.68
CA LEU A 31 -50.00 11.45 29.61
C LEU A 31 -50.80 10.82 28.46
N ALA A 32 -52.01 11.30 28.17
CA ALA A 32 -52.82 10.85 27.03
C ALA A 32 -52.23 11.30 25.66
N ILE A 33 -51.62 12.49 25.61
CA ILE A 33 -51.00 13.04 24.39
C ILE A 33 -49.60 12.47 24.14
N ALA A 34 -48.88 12.06 25.18
CA ALA A 34 -47.51 11.54 25.07
C ALA A 34 -47.37 10.40 24.05
N PRO A 35 -48.24 9.36 24.02
CA PRO A 35 -48.19 8.33 22.98
C PRO A 35 -48.53 8.85 21.58
N ALA A 36 -49.38 9.87 21.47
CA ALA A 36 -49.72 10.47 20.18
C ALA A 36 -48.54 11.21 19.57
N LYS A 37 -47.65 11.76 20.39
CA LYS A 37 -46.42 12.40 19.91
C LYS A 37 -45.57 11.48 19.04
N ASP A 38 -45.51 10.18 19.33
CA ASP A 38 -44.70 9.23 18.57
C ASP A 38 -45.28 8.97 17.16
N ARG A 39 -46.58 9.15 16.95
CA ARG A 39 -47.23 9.09 15.64
C ARG A 39 -46.75 10.16 14.67
N PHE A 40 -46.26 11.28 15.16
CA PHE A 40 -45.80 12.42 14.38
C PHE A 40 -44.26 12.48 14.23
N ARG A 41 -43.55 11.48 14.75
CA ARG A 41 -42.11 11.39 14.61
C ARG A 41 -41.72 11.12 13.16
N GLU A 42 -40.56 11.62 12.76
CA GLU A 42 -40.08 11.53 11.37
C GLU A 42 -39.97 10.06 10.91
N TRP A 43 -39.44 9.18 11.73
CA TRP A 43 -39.27 7.76 11.40
C TRP A 43 -40.58 7.05 11.08
N THR A 44 -41.72 7.43 11.70
CA THR A 44 -43.03 6.83 11.40
C THR A 44 -43.49 7.12 9.98
N ARG A 45 -43.11 8.28 9.41
CA ARG A 45 -43.38 8.62 8.01
C ARG A 45 -42.68 7.67 7.08
N TYR A 46 -41.41 7.28 7.40
CA TYR A 46 -40.65 6.33 6.57
C TYR A 46 -41.28 4.93 6.67
N GLN A 47 -41.71 4.48 7.84
CA GLN A 47 -42.38 3.21 7.99
C GLN A 47 -43.70 3.18 7.19
N GLN A 48 -44.50 4.25 7.21
CA GLN A 48 -45.69 4.36 6.38
C GLN A 48 -45.41 4.38 4.88
N LYS A 49 -44.33 5.05 4.46
CA LYS A 49 -43.86 5.02 3.05
C LYS A 49 -43.44 3.61 2.62
N TYR A 50 -42.73 2.90 3.47
CA TYR A 50 -42.35 1.50 3.24
C TYR A 50 -43.57 0.60 3.09
N LEU A 51 -44.51 0.67 3.99
CA LEU A 51 -45.77 -0.11 3.92
C LEU A 51 -46.55 0.18 2.64
N ARG A 52 -46.56 1.41 2.17
CA ARG A 52 -47.17 1.77 0.86
C ARG A 52 -46.41 1.18 -0.29
N LEU A 53 -45.07 1.21 -0.26
CA LEU A 53 -44.21 0.63 -1.28
C LEU A 53 -44.45 -0.88 -1.43
N ILE A 54 -44.53 -1.63 -0.35
CA ILE A 54 -44.69 -3.09 -0.40
C ILE A 54 -46.11 -3.56 -0.74
N ARG A 55 -47.17 -2.78 -0.45
CA ARG A 55 -48.58 -3.16 -0.74
C ARG A 55 -48.87 -3.47 -2.21
N GLY A 56 -48.17 -2.81 -3.12
CA GLY A 56 -48.37 -2.97 -4.56
C GLY A 56 -47.54 -4.11 -5.19
N ARG A 57 -46.84 -4.94 -4.40
CA ARG A 57 -45.93 -5.97 -4.90
C ARG A 57 -46.53 -7.38 -4.77
N GLY A 58 -46.12 -8.27 -5.67
CA GLY A 58 -46.54 -9.68 -5.64
C GLY A 58 -46.17 -10.40 -4.33
N GLU A 59 -45.11 -9.96 -3.67
CA GLU A 59 -44.62 -10.52 -2.40
C GLU A 59 -45.11 -9.76 -1.14
N ALA A 60 -46.13 -8.90 -1.28
CA ALA A 60 -46.62 -8.01 -0.20
C ALA A 60 -46.89 -8.73 1.11
N ALA A 61 -47.55 -9.90 1.06
CA ALA A 61 -47.88 -10.67 2.25
C ALA A 61 -46.63 -11.16 3.03
N THR A 62 -45.58 -11.54 2.31
CA THR A 62 -44.28 -11.97 2.90
C THR A 62 -43.53 -10.81 3.50
N LEU A 63 -43.42 -9.69 2.79
CA LEU A 63 -42.79 -8.48 3.26
C LEU A 63 -43.53 -7.87 4.49
N GLN A 64 -44.87 -7.92 4.50
CA GLN A 64 -45.66 -7.47 5.65
C GLN A 64 -45.44 -8.34 6.88
N ARG A 65 -45.30 -9.66 6.72
CA ARG A 65 -45.03 -10.57 7.87
C ARG A 65 -43.63 -10.31 8.47
N ARG A 66 -42.67 -9.90 7.68
CA ARG A 66 -41.31 -9.56 8.14
C ARG A 66 -41.21 -8.15 8.72
N TYR A 67 -42.14 -7.28 8.36
CA TYR A 67 -42.14 -5.91 8.82
C TYR A 67 -42.39 -5.83 10.36
N GLN A 68 -41.52 -5.12 11.03
CA GLN A 68 -41.68 -4.79 12.47
C GLN A 68 -41.90 -3.29 12.60
N SER A 69 -43.02 -2.91 13.23
CA SER A 69 -43.32 -1.51 13.50
C SER A 69 -42.56 -1.02 14.74
N GLY A 70 -42.34 0.30 14.80
CA GLY A 70 -41.67 0.93 15.93
C GLY A 70 -40.19 1.11 15.73
N LEU A 71 -39.47 1.46 16.79
CA LEU A 71 -38.03 1.66 16.79
C LEU A 71 -37.31 0.33 16.68
N GLN A 72 -36.51 0.20 15.61
CA GLN A 72 -35.60 -0.91 15.43
C GLN A 72 -34.24 -0.54 16.04
N GLN A 73 -33.73 -1.35 16.95
CA GLN A 73 -32.48 -1.06 17.65
C GLN A 73 -31.58 -2.29 17.69
N ILE A 74 -30.34 -2.11 17.29
CA ILE A 74 -29.24 -3.04 17.52
C ILE A 74 -28.39 -2.46 18.63
N TRP A 75 -28.17 -3.22 19.69
CA TRP A 75 -27.26 -2.83 20.75
C TRP A 75 -26.03 -3.72 20.74
N MET A 76 -24.87 -3.11 20.67
CA MET A 76 -23.56 -3.75 20.62
C MET A 76 -22.77 -3.36 21.87
N PRO A 77 -22.97 -4.05 23.01
CA PRO A 77 -22.40 -3.67 24.31
C PRO A 77 -20.85 -3.68 24.26
N GLU A 78 -20.25 -4.65 23.59
CA GLU A 78 -18.80 -4.76 23.47
C GLU A 78 -18.15 -3.60 22.70
N LEU A 79 -18.94 -2.94 21.85
CA LEU A 79 -18.51 -1.78 21.07
C LEU A 79 -18.99 -0.45 21.66
N GLY A 80 -19.81 -0.51 22.71
CA GLY A 80 -20.44 0.67 23.30
C GLY A 80 -21.36 1.42 22.34
N VAL A 81 -21.98 0.71 21.38
CA VAL A 81 -22.73 1.33 20.28
C VAL A 81 -24.18 0.87 20.26
N THR A 82 -25.07 1.82 20.02
CA THR A 82 -26.49 1.58 19.72
C THR A 82 -26.77 2.06 18.30
N ASP A 83 -27.50 1.26 17.54
CA ASP A 83 -27.84 1.54 16.14
C ASP A 83 -29.34 1.45 15.91
N ARG A 84 -29.97 2.52 15.44
CA ARG A 84 -31.38 2.62 15.10
C ARG A 84 -31.66 2.90 13.63
N CYS A 85 -30.65 2.82 12.78
CA CYS A 85 -30.76 3.11 11.35
C CYS A 85 -31.83 2.24 10.66
N GLY A 86 -31.95 0.97 11.08
CA GLY A 86 -32.97 0.05 10.60
C GLY A 86 -34.42 0.54 10.82
N THR A 87 -34.65 1.51 11.70
CA THR A 87 -35.97 2.11 11.93
C THR A 87 -36.53 2.79 10.69
N CYS A 88 -35.65 3.44 9.89
CA CYS A 88 -36.02 4.13 8.64
C CYS A 88 -35.57 3.34 7.40
N HIS A 89 -34.43 2.63 7.47
CA HIS A 89 -33.85 1.86 6.37
C HIS A 89 -34.40 0.42 6.33
N LEU A 90 -35.67 0.28 6.07
CA LEU A 90 -36.44 -0.98 6.20
C LEU A 90 -36.18 -1.98 5.06
N GLY A 91 -35.69 -1.51 3.90
CA GLY A 91 -35.41 -2.35 2.74
C GLY A 91 -34.05 -3.05 2.75
N LEU A 92 -33.16 -2.72 3.69
CA LEU A 92 -31.75 -3.15 3.67
C LEU A 92 -31.56 -4.67 3.55
N LYS A 93 -32.39 -5.47 4.21
CA LYS A 93 -32.31 -6.94 4.23
C LYS A 93 -33.24 -7.62 3.22
N GLU A 94 -34.00 -6.86 2.44
CA GLU A 94 -35.03 -7.38 1.53
C GLU A 94 -34.52 -7.44 0.11
N ALA A 95 -33.86 -8.54 -0.25
CA ALA A 95 -33.29 -8.73 -1.60
C ALA A 95 -34.35 -8.66 -2.72
N SER A 96 -35.62 -8.96 -2.42
CA SER A 96 -36.74 -8.84 -3.38
C SER A 96 -37.06 -7.39 -3.78
N LEU A 97 -36.50 -6.42 -3.04
CA LEU A 97 -36.60 -4.99 -3.39
C LEU A 97 -35.43 -4.50 -4.29
N TRP A 98 -34.78 -5.39 -5.01
CA TRP A 98 -33.60 -5.10 -5.86
C TRP A 98 -33.85 -3.99 -6.89
N ASP A 99 -35.07 -3.82 -7.36
CA ASP A 99 -35.53 -2.81 -8.31
C ASP A 99 -35.79 -1.43 -7.67
N VAL A 100 -35.77 -1.37 -6.31
CA VAL A 100 -35.97 -0.11 -5.58
C VAL A 100 -34.66 0.66 -5.52
N SER A 101 -34.54 1.72 -6.30
CA SER A 101 -33.39 2.61 -6.31
C SER A 101 -33.45 3.69 -5.25
N THR A 102 -34.64 3.97 -4.69
CA THR A 102 -34.87 5.10 -3.79
C THR A 102 -34.48 4.79 -2.36
N GLN A 103 -33.64 5.64 -1.78
CA GLN A 103 -33.37 5.60 -0.33
C GLN A 103 -34.60 6.07 0.46
N PRO A 104 -34.82 5.53 1.66
CA PRO A 104 -34.00 4.57 2.43
C PRO A 104 -34.41 3.09 2.26
N PHE A 105 -35.09 2.73 1.16
CA PHE A 105 -35.69 1.40 1.00
C PHE A 105 -34.91 0.48 0.05
N ARG A 106 -33.82 0.99 -0.52
CA ARG A 106 -32.95 0.20 -1.37
C ARG A 106 -32.27 -0.93 -0.58
N PRO A 107 -32.21 -2.17 -1.12
CA PRO A 107 -31.43 -3.26 -0.53
C PRO A 107 -29.95 -2.88 -0.40
N HIS A 108 -29.30 -3.36 0.65
CA HIS A 108 -27.88 -3.19 0.81
C HIS A 108 -27.12 -4.19 -0.09
N PRO A 109 -26.04 -3.77 -0.79
CA PRO A 109 -25.15 -4.71 -1.47
C PRO A 109 -24.63 -5.79 -0.52
N PRO A 110 -24.21 -6.97 -1.03
CA PRO A 110 -23.59 -8.00 -0.20
C PRO A 110 -22.41 -7.44 0.60
N ILE A 111 -22.36 -7.74 1.88
CA ILE A 111 -21.30 -7.35 2.81
C ILE A 111 -20.78 -8.58 3.58
N PRO A 112 -19.49 -8.62 3.94
CA PRO A 112 -18.90 -9.77 4.61
C PRO A 112 -19.30 -9.89 6.10
N HIS A 113 -19.91 -8.84 6.67
CA HIS A 113 -20.27 -8.77 8.10
C HIS A 113 -21.77 -8.79 8.32
N SER A 114 -22.21 -9.43 9.41
CA SER A 114 -23.60 -9.45 9.82
C SER A 114 -24.07 -8.06 10.27
N LEU A 115 -25.14 -7.55 9.68
CA LEU A 115 -25.76 -6.29 10.12
C LEU A 115 -26.31 -6.36 11.54
N THR A 116 -26.66 -7.55 12.03
CA THR A 116 -27.17 -7.74 13.40
C THR A 116 -26.06 -7.70 14.44
N GLU A 117 -24.81 -7.99 14.05
CA GLU A 117 -23.67 -7.99 14.97
C GLU A 117 -22.92 -6.66 14.96
N PHE A 118 -22.85 -5.99 13.81
CA PHE A 118 -22.02 -4.78 13.63
C PHE A 118 -22.84 -3.51 13.43
N GLY A 119 -24.15 -3.60 13.14
CA GLY A 119 -24.97 -2.44 12.80
C GLY A 119 -24.50 -1.67 11.57
N CYS A 120 -25.08 -0.52 11.35
CA CYS A 120 -24.78 0.35 10.20
C CYS A 120 -23.69 1.37 10.53
N VAL A 121 -23.71 1.93 11.74
CA VAL A 121 -22.81 3.02 12.16
C VAL A 121 -21.34 2.58 12.25
N MET A 122 -21.06 1.30 12.38
CA MET A 122 -19.69 0.79 12.37
C MET A 122 -19.03 1.02 11.01
N CYS A 123 -19.80 0.93 9.93
CA CYS A 123 -19.32 1.14 8.57
C CYS A 123 -19.57 2.56 8.05
N HIS A 124 -20.76 3.13 8.36
CA HIS A 124 -21.18 4.41 7.79
C HIS A 124 -20.91 5.61 8.70
N ARG A 125 -20.58 5.41 9.98
CA ARG A 125 -20.58 6.45 11.02
C ARG A 125 -21.97 7.05 11.21
N GLY A 126 -22.07 8.35 11.52
CA GLY A 126 -23.34 8.98 11.86
C GLY A 126 -23.77 8.71 13.30
N GLN A 127 -24.89 9.27 13.71
CA GLN A 127 -25.41 9.12 15.07
C GLN A 127 -26.43 7.98 15.16
N GLY A 128 -25.98 6.80 15.60
CA GLY A 128 -26.81 5.59 15.65
C GLY A 128 -28.02 5.66 16.57
N VAL A 129 -28.01 6.48 17.61
CA VAL A 129 -29.16 6.64 18.53
C VAL A 129 -30.22 7.62 18.03
N ALA A 130 -29.92 8.38 16.99
CA ALA A 130 -30.81 9.39 16.44
C ALA A 130 -32.06 8.74 15.81
N THR A 131 -33.17 9.49 15.83
CA THR A 131 -34.46 9.10 15.27
C THR A 131 -34.95 10.09 14.21
N GLY A 132 -34.20 11.15 13.96
CA GLY A 132 -34.38 12.13 12.88
C GLY A 132 -33.30 11.99 11.83
N VAL A 133 -33.60 12.35 10.58
CA VAL A 133 -32.67 12.18 9.45
C VAL A 133 -31.48 13.11 9.59
N GLU A 134 -31.71 14.36 9.95
CA GLU A 134 -30.63 15.35 10.07
C GLU A 134 -29.65 14.98 11.18
N GLU A 135 -30.18 14.61 12.35
CA GLU A 135 -29.40 14.18 13.51
C GLU A 135 -28.61 12.88 13.23
N ALA A 136 -29.20 11.95 12.46
CA ALA A 136 -28.55 10.69 12.14
C ALA A 136 -27.40 10.85 11.15
N HIS A 137 -27.52 11.76 10.16
CA HIS A 137 -26.65 11.81 9.01
C HIS A 137 -25.65 12.96 9.03
N ARG A 138 -25.96 14.08 9.65
CA ARG A 138 -25.16 15.30 9.63
C ARG A 138 -24.43 15.57 10.93
N SER A 139 -23.48 16.50 10.90
CA SER A 139 -22.88 17.05 12.12
C SER A 139 -23.91 17.94 12.82
N THR A 140 -24.03 17.78 14.14
CA THR A 140 -24.83 18.64 15.02
C THR A 140 -23.93 19.14 16.15
N LEU A 141 -24.44 20.10 16.95
CA LEU A 141 -23.71 20.59 18.14
C LEU A 141 -23.37 19.45 19.13
N ALA A 142 -24.22 18.40 19.19
CA ALA A 142 -24.02 17.27 20.08
C ALA A 142 -23.28 16.09 19.41
N TRP A 143 -23.10 16.12 18.10
CA TRP A 143 -22.48 15.02 17.34
C TRP A 143 -21.72 15.54 16.12
N GLU A 144 -20.40 15.48 16.16
CA GLU A 144 -19.52 16.02 15.13
C GLU A 144 -19.16 15.03 14.00
N GLN A 145 -19.51 13.76 14.14
CA GLN A 145 -19.17 12.72 13.17
C GLN A 145 -20.38 12.38 12.27
N PRO A 146 -20.53 13.06 11.12
CA PRO A 146 -21.60 12.76 10.17
C PRO A 146 -21.36 11.40 9.51
N ILE A 147 -22.32 10.95 8.70
CA ILE A 147 -22.12 9.80 7.81
C ILE A 147 -20.89 10.06 6.92
N LEU A 148 -20.05 9.02 6.77
CA LEU A 148 -18.93 9.07 5.85
C LEU A 148 -19.42 9.23 4.40
N PRO A 149 -18.83 10.14 3.63
CA PRO A 149 -19.07 10.17 2.20
C PRO A 149 -18.73 8.82 1.56
N ALA A 150 -19.53 8.38 0.59
CA ALA A 150 -19.39 7.07 -0.06
C ALA A 150 -17.96 6.79 -0.57
N GLY A 151 -17.24 7.84 -1.02
CA GLY A 151 -15.87 7.75 -1.49
C GLY A 151 -14.85 7.31 -0.43
N TYR A 152 -15.20 7.38 0.86
CA TYR A 152 -14.31 7.09 1.99
C TYR A 152 -14.78 5.93 2.89
N LEU A 153 -15.77 5.15 2.47
CA LEU A 153 -16.34 4.06 3.27
C LEU A 153 -15.30 3.00 3.68
N GLU A 154 -14.29 2.77 2.86
CA GLU A 154 -13.18 1.85 3.20
C GLU A 154 -12.43 2.26 4.49
N ALA A 155 -12.52 3.52 4.92
CA ALA A 155 -11.92 3.98 6.17
C ALA A 155 -12.49 3.20 7.39
N SER A 156 -13.74 2.79 7.33
CA SER A 156 -14.36 2.03 8.42
C SER A 156 -13.78 0.62 8.57
N CYS A 157 -13.40 -0.02 7.47
CA CYS A 157 -12.72 -1.32 7.51
C CYS A 157 -11.40 -1.23 8.29
N GLY A 158 -10.70 -0.10 8.14
CA GLY A 158 -9.43 0.16 8.80
C GLY A 158 -9.49 0.34 10.31
N GLN A 159 -10.67 0.44 10.91
CA GLN A 159 -10.81 0.50 12.36
C GLN A 159 -10.51 -0.87 13.02
N CYS A 160 -10.87 -1.96 12.35
CA CYS A 160 -10.67 -3.34 12.83
C CYS A 160 -9.53 -4.06 12.12
N HIS A 161 -9.35 -3.82 10.83
CA HIS A 161 -8.37 -4.51 9.99
C HIS A 161 -7.12 -3.66 9.77
N TRP A 162 -5.99 -4.14 10.28
CA TRP A 162 -4.68 -3.47 10.14
C TRP A 162 -3.80 -4.07 9.03
N ASN A 163 -4.17 -5.24 8.52
CA ASN A 163 -3.53 -5.91 7.38
C ASN A 163 -4.06 -5.37 6.03
N THR A 164 -3.42 -5.78 4.94
CA THR A 164 -3.93 -5.56 3.59
C THR A 164 -5.22 -6.36 3.40
N LEU A 165 -6.27 -5.72 2.92
CA LEU A 165 -7.60 -6.29 2.75
C LEU A 165 -7.98 -6.31 1.28
N THR A 166 -8.38 -7.47 0.76
CA THR A 166 -8.98 -7.57 -0.58
C THR A 166 -10.29 -6.76 -0.61
N GLY A 167 -10.50 -5.97 -1.64
CA GLY A 167 -11.69 -5.12 -1.78
C GLY A 167 -11.61 -3.74 -1.14
N THR A 168 -10.48 -3.37 -0.52
CA THR A 168 -10.26 -2.01 0.02
C THR A 168 -9.03 -1.32 -0.60
N PRO A 169 -9.03 -1.07 -1.93
CA PRO A 169 -7.85 -0.56 -2.63
C PRO A 169 -7.41 0.83 -2.14
N LYS A 170 -8.35 1.74 -1.82
CA LYS A 170 -8.03 3.08 -1.33
C LYS A 170 -7.37 3.05 0.05
N LEU A 171 -7.92 2.26 0.98
CA LEU A 171 -7.35 2.09 2.32
C LEU A 171 -5.94 1.50 2.24
N ASN A 172 -5.76 0.45 1.44
CA ASN A 172 -4.46 -0.20 1.26
C ASN A 172 -3.44 0.76 0.65
N GLN A 173 -3.81 1.47 -0.42
CA GLN A 173 -2.97 2.48 -1.05
C GLN A 173 -2.61 3.60 -0.08
N GLY A 174 -3.59 4.11 0.67
CA GLY A 174 -3.36 5.19 1.63
C GLY A 174 -2.39 4.80 2.74
N ARG A 175 -2.50 3.61 3.30
CA ARG A 175 -1.57 3.07 4.30
C ARG A 175 -0.16 2.93 3.75
N GLN A 176 -0.04 2.42 2.53
CA GLN A 176 1.24 2.30 1.85
C GLN A 176 1.87 3.68 1.61
N LEU A 177 1.08 4.66 1.17
CA LEU A 177 1.55 6.03 0.96
C LEU A 177 1.97 6.72 2.26
N LEU A 178 1.23 6.55 3.37
CA LEU A 178 1.62 7.10 4.69
C LEU A 178 3.03 6.65 5.11
N ALA A 179 3.36 5.39 4.87
CA ALA A 179 4.68 4.84 5.19
C ALA A 179 5.73 5.26 4.16
N ARG A 180 5.46 5.09 2.86
CA ARG A 180 6.42 5.25 1.76
C ARG A 180 6.74 6.72 1.46
N SER A 181 5.79 7.62 1.62
CA SER A 181 6.00 9.06 1.40
C SER A 181 6.54 9.78 2.63
N GLY A 182 6.91 9.06 3.69
CA GLY A 182 7.55 9.61 4.87
C GLY A 182 6.62 10.38 5.82
N CYS A 183 5.29 10.31 5.67
CA CYS A 183 4.37 10.97 6.58
C CYS A 183 4.63 10.57 8.04
N VAL A 184 4.77 9.25 8.28
CA VAL A 184 5.06 8.69 9.61
C VAL A 184 6.51 8.84 10.07
N ALA A 185 7.39 9.41 9.25
CA ALA A 185 8.73 9.82 9.68
C ALA A 185 8.65 11.06 10.59
N CYS A 186 7.76 12.01 10.25
CA CYS A 186 7.50 13.23 11.01
C CYS A 186 6.33 13.08 11.98
N HIS A 187 5.22 12.46 11.54
CA HIS A 187 4.01 12.27 12.33
C HIS A 187 4.06 10.94 13.10
N VAL A 188 3.66 10.97 14.37
CA VAL A 188 3.42 9.75 15.12
C VAL A 188 2.06 9.17 14.72
N LEU A 189 2.06 7.93 14.29
CA LEU A 189 0.88 7.13 14.04
C LEU A 189 1.11 5.75 14.68
N LYS A 190 0.23 5.36 15.60
CA LYS A 190 0.35 4.08 16.32
C LYS A 190 -0.67 3.09 15.77
N THR A 191 -0.27 1.83 15.69
CA THR A 191 -1.15 0.70 15.40
C THR A 191 -2.13 0.44 16.54
N SER A 192 -3.11 -0.43 16.34
CA SER A 192 -4.04 -0.88 17.39
C SER A 192 -3.32 -1.44 18.63
N GLU A 193 -2.12 -1.99 18.45
CA GLU A 193 -1.29 -2.53 19.53
C GLU A 193 -0.45 -1.45 20.24
N GLY A 194 -0.59 -0.18 19.86
CA GLY A 194 0.18 0.93 20.38
C GLY A 194 1.59 1.07 19.80
N THR A 195 1.99 0.18 18.90
CA THR A 195 3.30 0.23 18.23
C THR A 195 3.31 1.37 17.21
N ARG A 196 4.36 2.19 17.21
CA ARG A 196 4.55 3.25 16.20
C ARG A 196 4.72 2.62 14.82
N MET A 197 3.97 3.11 13.84
CA MET A 197 4.14 2.74 12.45
C MET A 197 5.50 3.23 11.94
N ALA A 198 6.27 2.33 11.33
CA ALA A 198 7.56 2.68 10.77
C ALA A 198 7.42 3.35 9.40
N SER A 199 8.27 4.34 9.13
CA SER A 199 8.43 4.86 7.78
C SER A 199 9.21 3.85 6.94
N THR A 200 8.73 3.60 5.72
CA THR A 200 9.43 2.86 4.68
C THR A 200 9.87 3.79 3.55
N ALA A 201 9.95 5.11 3.83
CA ALA A 201 10.51 6.06 2.89
C ALA A 201 11.99 5.73 2.65
N ASP A 202 12.33 5.53 1.38
CA ASP A 202 13.70 5.30 0.95
C ASP A 202 14.43 6.65 0.88
N ALA A 203 14.98 7.06 2.02
CA ALA A 203 15.73 8.31 2.15
C ALA A 203 17.20 7.98 2.41
N PRO A 204 18.12 8.37 1.51
CA PRO A 204 19.53 8.04 1.66
C PRO A 204 20.15 8.74 2.89
N ALA A 205 21.13 8.10 3.51
CA ALA A 205 21.98 8.75 4.48
C ALA A 205 22.75 9.92 3.81
N LEU A 206 22.80 11.06 4.49
CA LEU A 206 23.49 12.26 4.00
C LEU A 206 24.87 12.46 4.68
N THR A 207 25.30 11.50 5.50
CA THR A 207 26.57 11.54 6.24
C THR A 207 27.80 11.69 5.34
N HIS A 208 27.72 11.22 4.09
CA HIS A 208 28.81 11.27 3.11
C HIS A 208 28.37 11.94 1.80
N ILE A 209 27.37 12.80 1.85
CA ILE A 209 26.75 13.35 0.63
C ILE A 209 27.75 14.17 -0.22
N ALA A 210 28.71 14.83 0.39
CA ALA A 210 29.73 15.58 -0.31
C ALA A 210 30.67 14.70 -1.16
N ALA A 211 30.86 13.44 -0.81
CA ALA A 211 31.59 12.49 -1.66
C ALA A 211 30.77 12.07 -2.91
N LYS A 212 29.45 12.04 -2.80
CA LYS A 212 28.54 11.53 -3.82
C LYS A 212 28.22 12.51 -4.94
N THR A 213 28.02 13.79 -4.62
CA THR A 213 27.45 14.76 -5.56
C THR A 213 28.10 16.15 -5.42
N THR A 214 27.65 17.11 -6.23
CA THR A 214 28.15 18.49 -6.23
C THR A 214 27.24 19.44 -5.48
N PRO A 215 27.73 20.60 -5.02
CA PRO A 215 26.89 21.60 -4.35
C PRO A 215 25.78 22.13 -5.27
N GLU A 216 26.05 22.30 -6.59
CA GLU A 216 25.07 22.78 -7.55
C GLU A 216 23.87 21.82 -7.64
N TRP A 217 24.17 20.51 -7.66
CA TRP A 217 23.11 19.50 -7.70
C TRP A 217 22.29 19.50 -6.40
N ILE A 218 22.92 19.58 -5.23
CA ILE A 218 22.20 19.64 -3.94
C ILE A 218 21.29 20.86 -3.90
N PHE A 219 21.79 22.04 -4.32
CA PHE A 219 20.98 23.26 -4.36
C PHE A 219 19.75 23.08 -5.25
N ALA A 220 19.95 22.65 -6.49
CA ALA A 220 18.84 22.45 -7.43
C ALA A 220 17.83 21.39 -6.92
N TRP A 221 18.30 20.31 -6.33
CA TRP A 221 17.46 19.29 -5.72
C TRP A 221 16.64 19.84 -4.54
N LEU A 222 17.25 20.60 -3.64
CA LEU A 222 16.54 21.22 -2.52
C LEU A 222 15.46 22.21 -2.97
N LYS A 223 15.69 22.91 -4.08
CA LYS A 223 14.70 23.83 -4.67
C LYS A 223 13.51 23.09 -5.26
N ASN A 224 13.72 22.03 -6.01
CA ASN A 224 12.65 21.27 -6.64
C ASN A 224 13.08 19.84 -7.00
N PRO A 225 12.90 18.85 -6.11
CA PRO A 225 13.27 17.46 -6.41
C PRO A 225 12.57 16.88 -7.65
N GLN A 226 11.30 17.25 -7.89
CA GLN A 226 10.50 16.74 -9.00
C GLN A 226 10.94 17.31 -10.36
N ALA A 227 11.63 18.45 -10.40
CA ALA A 227 12.25 18.96 -11.63
C ALA A 227 13.41 18.07 -12.11
N TYR A 228 14.12 17.41 -11.17
CA TYR A 228 15.15 16.44 -11.52
C TYR A 228 14.57 15.07 -11.88
N ALA A 229 13.68 14.54 -11.06
CA ALA A 229 13.06 13.24 -11.27
C ALA A 229 11.56 13.32 -10.89
N VAL A 230 10.68 13.09 -11.85
CA VAL A 230 9.22 13.14 -11.61
C VAL A 230 8.76 12.08 -10.61
N THR A 231 9.55 11.02 -10.42
CA THR A 231 9.33 9.95 -9.45
C THR A 231 9.91 10.25 -8.07
N ALA A 232 10.52 11.44 -7.86
CA ALA A 232 11.12 11.80 -6.58
C ALA A 232 10.10 11.76 -5.44
N THR A 233 10.40 10.97 -4.42
CA THR A 233 9.56 10.84 -3.21
C THR A 233 9.85 11.92 -2.18
N MET A 234 11.02 12.58 -2.24
CA MET A 234 11.34 13.73 -1.40
C MET A 234 10.37 14.87 -1.72
N PRO A 235 9.64 15.39 -0.72
CA PRO A 235 8.68 16.47 -0.95
C PRO A 235 9.38 17.82 -1.20
N ASN A 236 8.67 18.74 -1.81
CA ASN A 236 9.15 20.10 -2.01
C ASN A 236 8.92 20.95 -0.75
N PHE A 237 10.00 21.49 -0.18
CA PHE A 237 9.97 22.35 1.01
C PHE A 237 9.78 23.83 0.71
N GLN A 238 9.67 24.22 -0.58
CA GLN A 238 9.51 25.61 -1.04
C GLN A 238 10.54 26.56 -0.43
N LEU A 239 11.79 26.12 -0.42
CA LEU A 239 12.91 26.90 0.16
C LEU A 239 13.18 28.16 -0.67
N THR A 240 13.54 29.25 0.01
CA THR A 240 14.14 30.40 -0.65
C THR A 240 15.52 30.04 -1.23
N ASP A 241 16.05 30.85 -2.13
CA ASP A 241 17.40 30.63 -2.67
C ASP A 241 18.48 30.74 -1.58
N ALA A 242 18.27 31.67 -0.63
CA ALA A 242 19.17 31.83 0.50
C ALA A 242 19.16 30.59 1.39
N ASP A 243 17.97 30.11 1.82
CA ASP A 243 17.83 28.92 2.63
C ASP A 243 18.47 27.69 1.96
N ALA A 244 18.20 27.52 0.65
CA ALA A 244 18.73 26.38 -0.11
C ALA A 244 20.26 26.44 -0.23
N ARG A 245 20.86 27.65 -0.41
CA ARG A 245 22.33 27.82 -0.41
C ARG A 245 22.93 27.44 0.95
N ASP A 246 22.39 27.95 2.04
CA ASP A 246 22.93 27.71 3.37
C ASP A 246 22.77 26.25 3.78
N MET A 247 21.65 25.62 3.46
CA MET A 247 21.46 24.18 3.64
C MET A 247 22.44 23.35 2.79
N THR A 248 22.68 23.78 1.54
CA THR A 248 23.71 23.17 0.67
C THR A 248 25.09 23.27 1.30
N ALA A 249 25.47 24.44 1.81
CA ALA A 249 26.75 24.68 2.48
C ALA A 249 26.94 23.70 3.65
N TYR A 250 25.92 23.53 4.49
CA TYR A 250 25.98 22.58 5.59
C TYR A 250 26.06 21.13 5.12
N LEU A 251 25.24 20.71 4.16
CA LEU A 251 25.27 19.34 3.67
C LEU A 251 26.59 19.01 2.97
N MET A 252 27.18 19.94 2.26
CA MET A 252 28.51 19.76 1.64
C MET A 252 29.65 19.77 2.65
N SER A 253 29.45 20.30 3.86
CA SER A 253 30.42 20.18 4.96
C SER A 253 30.43 18.80 5.61
N GLN A 254 29.48 17.91 5.26
CA GLN A 254 29.40 16.52 5.73
C GLN A 254 30.43 15.65 5.01
N SER A 255 31.68 15.85 5.30
CA SER A 255 32.82 15.21 4.66
C SER A 255 33.47 14.10 5.51
N THR A 256 32.67 13.36 6.29
CA THR A 256 33.22 12.18 6.97
C THR A 256 33.75 11.22 5.92
N PRO A 257 35.05 10.86 5.94
CA PRO A 257 35.59 9.90 4.97
C PRO A 257 34.84 8.57 5.13
N TYR A 258 34.19 8.09 4.08
CA TYR A 258 33.87 6.67 3.99
C TYR A 258 35.14 5.96 3.47
N GLN A 259 35.35 4.71 3.87
CA GLN A 259 36.49 3.95 3.34
C GLN A 259 36.22 3.63 1.88
N ALA A 260 36.59 4.56 1.00
CA ALA A 260 36.63 4.28 -0.42
C ALA A 260 37.56 3.09 -0.66
N GLY A 261 37.09 2.05 -1.31
CA GLY A 261 37.98 1.07 -1.89
C GLY A 261 38.97 1.82 -2.79
N GLN A 262 40.19 1.35 -2.94
CA GLN A 262 41.11 1.97 -3.88
C GLN A 262 40.46 1.97 -5.29
N ALA A 263 39.91 3.11 -5.67
CA ALA A 263 39.42 3.30 -7.00
C ALA A 263 40.55 2.96 -8.00
N PRO A 264 40.33 2.21 -9.08
CA PRO A 264 41.22 2.35 -10.20
C PRO A 264 41.21 3.83 -10.54
N GLY A 265 42.43 4.41 -10.71
CA GLY A 265 42.59 5.84 -11.01
C GLY A 265 41.62 6.31 -12.09
N PRO A 266 41.44 7.62 -12.27
CA PRO A 266 40.41 8.20 -13.10
C PRO A 266 40.27 7.40 -14.39
N SER A 267 39.12 6.79 -14.59
CA SER A 267 38.84 5.98 -15.79
C SER A 267 39.11 6.88 -16.99
N THR A 268 40.12 6.50 -17.75
CA THR A 268 40.45 7.16 -19.01
C THR A 268 39.17 7.33 -19.82
N PRO A 269 38.95 8.49 -20.48
CA PRO A 269 37.72 8.79 -21.25
C PRO A 269 37.47 7.84 -22.45
N THR A 270 38.29 6.82 -22.63
CA THR A 270 38.23 5.82 -23.70
C THR A 270 37.50 4.53 -23.36
N ALA A 271 36.86 4.43 -22.19
CA ALA A 271 36.04 3.26 -21.90
C ALA A 271 34.82 3.24 -22.83
N ASP A 272 34.60 2.09 -23.48
CA ASP A 272 33.55 1.90 -24.47
C ASP A 272 32.15 1.91 -23.79
N ALA A 273 31.42 3.02 -23.98
CA ALA A 273 30.04 3.17 -23.44
C ALA A 273 29.08 2.14 -24.08
N ALA A 274 29.35 1.61 -25.27
CA ALA A 274 28.53 0.57 -25.88
C ALA A 274 28.72 -0.76 -25.16
N ALA A 275 29.97 -1.11 -24.80
CA ALA A 275 30.21 -2.25 -23.91
C ALA A 275 29.51 -2.08 -22.52
N GLY A 276 29.50 -0.84 -22.03
CA GLY A 276 28.77 -0.50 -20.80
C GLY A 276 27.23 -0.69 -20.90
N ALA A 277 26.66 -0.37 -22.07
CA ALA A 277 25.26 -0.62 -22.35
C ALA A 277 24.94 -2.12 -22.36
N SER A 278 25.86 -2.96 -22.87
CA SER A 278 25.71 -4.42 -22.81
C SER A 278 25.68 -4.93 -21.37
N VAL A 279 26.66 -4.51 -20.56
CA VAL A 279 26.71 -4.86 -19.12
C VAL A 279 25.44 -4.40 -18.39
N TYR A 280 24.96 -3.19 -18.67
CA TYR A 280 23.72 -2.64 -18.10
C TYR A 280 22.51 -3.50 -18.44
N GLY A 281 22.39 -3.92 -19.72
CA GLY A 281 21.32 -4.78 -20.20
C GLY A 281 21.36 -6.19 -19.61
N GLU A 282 22.53 -6.83 -19.65
CA GLU A 282 22.76 -8.19 -19.14
C GLU A 282 22.55 -8.31 -17.63
N SER A 283 22.84 -7.23 -16.89
CA SER A 283 22.63 -7.17 -15.44
C SER A 283 21.20 -6.81 -15.06
N PHE A 284 20.31 -6.55 -16.03
CA PHE A 284 18.92 -6.17 -15.84
C PHE A 284 18.71 -4.92 -14.94
N CYS A 285 19.59 -3.94 -15.01
CA CYS A 285 19.50 -2.70 -14.22
C CYS A 285 18.15 -1.98 -14.43
N ALA A 286 17.64 -2.00 -15.68
CA ALA A 286 16.32 -1.44 -16.03
C ALA A 286 15.15 -2.14 -15.35
N SER A 287 15.33 -3.31 -14.73
CA SER A 287 14.26 -3.96 -13.96
C SER A 287 13.89 -3.17 -12.69
N CYS A 288 14.84 -2.44 -12.14
CA CYS A 288 14.69 -1.65 -10.92
C CYS A 288 14.72 -0.15 -11.19
N HIS A 289 15.49 0.30 -12.18
CA HIS A 289 15.73 1.70 -12.49
C HIS A 289 15.01 2.13 -13.77
N ALA A 290 14.28 3.24 -13.70
CA ALA A 290 13.67 3.86 -14.86
C ALA A 290 14.68 4.80 -15.56
N THR A 291 14.56 4.89 -16.88
CA THR A 291 15.24 5.88 -17.72
C THR A 291 14.29 6.37 -18.80
N VAL A 292 14.50 7.57 -19.32
CA VAL A 292 13.77 8.05 -20.50
C VAL A 292 14.39 7.44 -21.75
N ASN A 293 13.55 6.84 -22.61
CA ASN A 293 13.95 6.27 -23.89
C ASN A 293 14.05 7.35 -24.99
N ALA A 294 14.45 6.96 -26.19
CA ALA A 294 14.56 7.88 -27.34
C ALA A 294 13.26 8.56 -27.76
N ALA A 295 12.10 8.00 -27.40
CA ALA A 295 10.77 8.59 -27.63
C ALA A 295 10.32 9.54 -26.50
N GLY A 296 11.17 9.85 -25.52
CA GLY A 296 10.83 10.71 -24.38
C GLY A 296 9.96 10.03 -23.32
N MET A 297 9.75 8.73 -23.40
CA MET A 297 8.92 7.98 -22.43
C MET A 297 9.80 7.42 -21.31
N LEU A 298 9.32 7.55 -20.07
CA LEU A 298 9.93 6.89 -18.92
C LEU A 298 9.66 5.39 -18.98
N VAL A 299 10.73 4.58 -19.09
CA VAL A 299 10.68 3.13 -19.18
C VAL A 299 11.58 2.49 -18.14
N GLY A 300 11.19 1.32 -17.65
CA GLY A 300 11.95 0.58 -16.63
C GLY A 300 11.18 0.42 -15.32
N GLY A 301 11.88 -0.04 -14.26
CA GLY A 301 11.32 -0.26 -12.94
C GLY A 301 11.24 1.02 -12.11
N ASP A 302 10.45 0.94 -11.05
CA ASP A 302 10.15 2.05 -10.11
C ASP A 302 10.71 1.81 -8.70
N VAL A 303 11.58 0.83 -8.54
CA VAL A 303 12.15 0.42 -7.25
C VAL A 303 13.39 1.23 -6.90
N GLY A 304 14.29 1.39 -7.88
CA GLY A 304 15.50 2.19 -7.73
C GLY A 304 15.28 3.63 -8.22
N PRO A 305 16.22 4.55 -7.92
CA PRO A 305 16.14 5.90 -8.44
C PRO A 305 16.16 5.95 -9.97
N GLU A 306 15.51 6.93 -10.54
CA GLU A 306 15.57 7.23 -11.97
C GLU A 306 17.00 7.57 -12.38
N LEU A 307 17.47 6.98 -13.49
CA LEU A 307 18.84 7.14 -13.99
C LEU A 307 18.95 8.04 -15.24
N THR A 308 17.88 8.67 -15.70
CA THR A 308 17.86 9.52 -16.90
C THR A 308 18.97 10.58 -16.91
N ARG A 309 19.27 11.14 -15.73
CA ARG A 309 20.18 12.29 -15.56
C ARG A 309 21.26 12.01 -14.51
N VAL A 310 21.54 10.75 -14.26
CA VAL A 310 22.40 10.35 -13.12
C VAL A 310 23.83 10.85 -13.25
N GLY A 311 24.36 11.00 -14.48
CA GLY A 311 25.68 11.55 -14.73
C GLY A 311 25.83 13.02 -14.32
N SER A 312 24.74 13.80 -14.31
CA SER A 312 24.72 15.16 -13.75
C SER A 312 24.63 15.20 -12.23
N LYS A 313 24.34 14.06 -11.60
CA LYS A 313 24.11 13.97 -10.15
C LYS A 313 25.31 13.48 -9.37
N VAL A 314 25.98 12.43 -9.88
CA VAL A 314 26.97 11.69 -9.09
C VAL A 314 28.39 11.88 -9.62
N LYS A 315 29.34 11.98 -8.69
CA LYS A 315 30.76 12.01 -9.02
C LYS A 315 31.22 10.64 -9.54
N PRO A 316 32.11 10.60 -10.57
CA PRO A 316 32.57 9.33 -11.16
C PRO A 316 33.22 8.39 -10.16
N ASP A 317 34.05 8.88 -9.26
CA ASP A 317 34.76 8.06 -8.28
C ASP A 317 33.77 7.41 -7.29
N TRP A 318 32.78 8.19 -6.84
CA TRP A 318 31.72 7.65 -5.99
C TRP A 318 30.90 6.57 -6.72
N LEU A 319 30.56 6.79 -7.99
CA LEU A 319 29.77 5.83 -8.75
C LEU A 319 30.56 4.54 -8.98
N ALA A 320 31.87 4.62 -9.23
CA ALA A 320 32.73 3.45 -9.35
C ALA A 320 32.73 2.61 -8.07
N ASP A 321 32.85 3.25 -6.90
CA ASP A 321 32.80 2.57 -5.60
C ASP A 321 31.40 1.99 -5.32
N TRP A 322 30.35 2.73 -5.66
CA TRP A 322 28.96 2.26 -5.53
C TRP A 322 28.70 1.01 -6.37
N LEU A 323 29.15 0.99 -7.62
CA LEU A 323 29.01 -0.19 -8.51
C LEU A 323 29.82 -1.38 -8.00
N ARG A 324 30.97 -1.12 -7.37
CA ARG A 324 31.83 -2.16 -6.80
C ARG A 324 31.16 -2.83 -5.60
N ASN A 325 30.69 -2.05 -4.64
CA ASN A 325 29.92 -2.53 -3.51
C ASN A 325 29.07 -1.39 -2.89
N PRO A 326 27.77 -1.35 -3.17
CA PRO A 326 26.90 -0.27 -2.68
C PRO A 326 26.79 -0.22 -1.15
N LYS A 327 27.00 -1.36 -0.47
CA LYS A 327 26.95 -1.43 1.01
C LYS A 327 28.13 -0.77 1.71
N THR A 328 29.23 -0.53 1.01
CA THR A 328 30.35 0.24 1.58
C THR A 328 29.94 1.68 1.88
N TYR A 329 29.10 2.27 1.02
CA TYR A 329 28.58 3.63 1.20
C TYR A 329 27.31 3.66 2.04
N ASP A 330 26.37 2.75 1.78
CA ASP A 330 25.10 2.63 2.50
C ASP A 330 24.82 1.16 2.87
N PRO A 331 25.11 0.75 4.10
CA PRO A 331 24.87 -0.63 4.55
C PRO A 331 23.40 -1.06 4.49
N ALA A 332 22.46 -0.09 4.50
CA ALA A 332 21.02 -0.34 4.47
C ALA A 332 20.43 -0.31 3.05
N THR A 333 21.24 -0.09 2.04
CA THR A 333 20.76 0.02 0.65
C THR A 333 19.99 -1.21 0.20
N ALA A 334 18.90 -0.99 -0.55
CA ALA A 334 18.16 -2.05 -1.24
C ALA A 334 18.84 -2.50 -2.54
N MET A 335 19.80 -1.71 -3.08
CA MET A 335 20.50 -2.08 -4.31
C MET A 335 21.30 -3.37 -4.10
N PRO A 336 21.14 -4.39 -4.96
CA PRO A 336 21.91 -5.61 -4.88
C PRO A 336 23.41 -5.40 -5.06
N HIS A 337 24.22 -6.22 -4.41
CA HIS A 337 25.65 -6.31 -4.67
C HIS A 337 25.89 -7.27 -5.85
N TYR A 338 26.10 -6.73 -7.04
CA TYR A 338 26.25 -7.48 -8.29
C TYR A 338 27.58 -8.24 -8.40
N ARG A 339 28.61 -7.83 -7.64
CA ARG A 339 29.99 -8.36 -7.70
C ARG A 339 30.60 -8.27 -9.09
N PHE A 340 30.46 -7.11 -9.73
CA PHE A 340 31.05 -6.86 -11.06
C PHE A 340 32.55 -7.15 -11.10
N ASP A 341 33.00 -7.82 -12.17
CA ASP A 341 34.43 -7.87 -12.51
C ASP A 341 34.95 -6.44 -12.71
N PRO A 342 36.17 -6.12 -12.23
CA PRO A 342 36.79 -4.81 -12.49
C PRO A 342 36.74 -4.34 -13.94
N LYS A 343 36.79 -5.27 -14.91
CA LYS A 343 36.70 -4.98 -16.36
C LYS A 343 35.28 -4.54 -16.79
N GLN A 344 34.25 -4.85 -16.02
CA GLN A 344 32.86 -4.45 -16.28
C GLN A 344 32.55 -3.06 -15.73
N ILE A 345 33.26 -2.62 -14.67
CA ILE A 345 32.98 -1.37 -13.96
C ILE A 345 33.30 -0.16 -14.83
N ALA A 346 34.46 -0.10 -15.50
CA ALA A 346 34.83 1.06 -16.28
C ALA A 346 33.91 1.33 -17.49
N PRO A 347 33.51 0.34 -18.32
CA PRO A 347 32.53 0.54 -19.36
C PRO A 347 31.13 0.93 -18.80
N LEU A 348 30.69 0.27 -17.74
CA LEU A 348 29.38 0.57 -17.10
C LEU A 348 29.37 2.00 -16.52
N LEU A 349 30.47 2.43 -15.92
CA LEU A 349 30.65 3.79 -15.42
C LEU A 349 30.55 4.80 -16.59
N ALA A 350 31.25 4.58 -17.71
CA ALA A 350 31.17 5.43 -18.88
C ALA A 350 29.75 5.54 -19.43
N PHE A 351 29.04 4.42 -19.54
CA PHE A 351 27.64 4.39 -19.98
C PHE A 351 26.71 5.17 -19.07
N ILE A 352 26.84 5.02 -17.75
CA ILE A 352 25.98 5.69 -16.76
C ILE A 352 26.32 7.19 -16.67
N GLN A 353 27.59 7.55 -16.67
CA GLN A 353 28.04 8.95 -16.63
C GLN A 353 27.63 9.74 -17.86
N ALA A 354 27.49 9.10 -19.03
CA ALA A 354 27.02 9.74 -20.26
C ALA A 354 25.53 10.21 -20.15
N LYS A 355 24.77 9.74 -19.14
CA LYS A 355 23.39 10.15 -18.93
C LYS A 355 23.34 11.48 -18.16
N THR A 356 23.50 12.58 -18.88
CA THR A 356 23.58 13.94 -18.33
C THR A 356 22.39 14.80 -18.73
N ASP A 357 22.13 15.83 -17.95
CA ASP A 357 21.24 16.95 -18.29
C ASP A 357 21.93 18.25 -17.91
N SER A 358 22.43 18.95 -18.92
CA SER A 358 23.06 20.25 -18.74
C SER A 358 22.07 21.33 -18.30
N ASP A 359 20.80 21.21 -18.70
CA ASP A 359 19.81 22.28 -18.49
C ASP A 359 19.36 22.34 -17.02
N PHE A 360 19.36 21.21 -16.32
CA PHE A 360 19.00 21.17 -14.90
C PHE A 360 19.92 22.01 -14.01
N LEU A 361 21.20 22.11 -14.36
CA LEU A 361 22.22 22.86 -13.61
C LEU A 361 22.65 24.16 -14.29
N ALA A 362 22.15 24.47 -15.49
CA ALA A 362 22.62 25.59 -16.32
C ALA A 362 22.58 26.98 -15.63
N ASN A 363 21.62 27.17 -14.76
CA ASN A 363 21.42 28.45 -14.04
C ASN A 363 21.86 28.40 -12.57
N VAL A 364 22.59 27.34 -12.15
CA VAL A 364 23.03 27.22 -10.77
C VAL A 364 24.50 27.64 -10.67
N HIS A 365 24.71 28.81 -10.09
CA HIS A 365 26.05 29.33 -9.82
C HIS A 365 26.19 29.61 -8.32
N LEU A 366 26.98 28.80 -7.62
CA LEU A 366 27.22 28.94 -6.21
C LEU A 366 28.60 29.52 -5.95
N GLN A 367 28.68 30.47 -5.04
CA GLN A 367 29.95 30.95 -4.49
C GLN A 367 30.43 29.98 -3.41
N PRO A 368 31.73 29.94 -3.10
CA PRO A 368 32.24 29.18 -1.97
C PRO A 368 31.49 29.54 -0.67
N ALA A 369 31.09 28.50 0.07
CA ALA A 369 30.32 28.68 1.28
C ALA A 369 31.13 29.33 2.40
N THR A 370 30.51 30.25 3.17
CA THR A 370 31.08 30.83 4.37
C THR A 370 30.78 29.98 5.61
N PRO A 371 31.59 30.09 6.69
CA PRO A 371 31.29 29.40 7.96
C PRO A 371 29.91 29.74 8.53
N GLU A 372 29.46 30.97 8.38
CA GLU A 372 28.16 31.45 8.87
C GLU A 372 27.03 30.76 8.11
N GLN A 373 27.17 30.57 6.80
CA GLN A 373 26.19 29.81 5.97
C GLN A 373 26.11 28.34 6.41
N VAL A 374 27.23 27.73 6.76
CA VAL A 374 27.25 26.36 7.27
C VAL A 374 26.49 26.24 8.59
N VAL A 375 26.70 27.20 9.51
CA VAL A 375 26.01 27.23 10.82
C VAL A 375 24.51 27.48 10.64
N HIS A 376 24.13 28.46 9.81
CA HIS A 376 22.73 28.74 9.51
C HIS A 376 22.05 27.58 8.78
N GLY A 377 22.74 26.96 7.82
CA GLY A 377 22.27 25.78 7.11
C GLY A 377 22.00 24.59 8.06
N LYS A 378 22.84 24.36 9.08
CA LYS A 378 22.56 23.37 10.12
C LYS A 378 21.26 23.64 10.87
N THR A 379 21.03 24.89 11.21
CA THR A 379 19.79 25.33 11.87
C THR A 379 18.58 25.04 11.00
N LEU A 380 18.62 25.45 9.71
CA LEU A 380 17.55 25.21 8.76
C LEU A 380 17.27 23.72 8.54
N VAL A 381 18.30 22.89 8.36
CA VAL A 381 18.18 21.43 8.21
C VAL A 381 17.49 20.81 9.42
N THR A 382 17.79 21.31 10.62
CA THR A 382 17.17 20.86 11.87
C THR A 382 15.72 21.30 11.96
N GLU A 383 15.45 22.58 11.71
CA GLU A 383 14.09 23.17 11.79
C GLU A 383 13.12 22.66 10.74
N ARG A 384 13.60 22.30 9.55
CA ARG A 384 12.81 21.68 8.50
C ARG A 384 12.59 20.18 8.69
N GLY A 385 13.24 19.58 9.70
CA GLY A 385 13.05 18.18 10.09
C GLY A 385 13.67 17.16 9.12
N CYS A 386 14.71 17.52 8.39
CA CYS A 386 15.38 16.63 7.42
C CYS A 386 15.85 15.32 8.04
N ALA A 387 16.29 15.37 9.31
CA ALA A 387 16.70 14.19 10.08
C ALA A 387 15.53 13.25 10.46
N SER A 388 14.28 13.60 10.19
CA SER A 388 13.16 12.67 10.35
C SER A 388 13.22 11.52 9.32
N CYS A 389 13.76 11.81 8.12
CA CYS A 389 13.92 10.84 7.03
C CYS A 389 15.39 10.47 6.81
N HIS A 390 16.30 11.44 6.83
CA HIS A 390 17.71 11.27 6.51
C HIS A 390 18.58 11.08 7.77
N GLU A 391 19.57 10.21 7.70
CA GLU A 391 20.66 10.20 8.69
C GLU A 391 21.65 11.33 8.35
N ILE A 392 21.94 12.20 9.33
CA ILE A 392 22.80 13.38 9.16
C ILE A 392 23.71 13.50 10.38
N ASN A 393 25.01 13.62 10.15
CA ASN A 393 25.98 13.76 11.24
C ASN A 393 25.66 14.97 12.13
N GLY A 394 25.69 14.75 13.44
CA GLY A 394 25.48 15.81 14.44
C GLY A 394 24.04 16.32 14.55
N ILE A 395 23.06 15.67 13.90
CA ILE A 395 21.64 15.95 14.08
C ILE A 395 20.91 14.67 14.48
N LYS A 396 20.29 14.69 15.66
CA LYS A 396 19.50 13.55 16.15
C LYS A 396 18.13 13.52 15.47
N LYS A 397 17.67 12.33 15.11
CA LYS A 397 16.30 12.12 14.64
C LYS A 397 15.31 12.57 15.72
N PRO A 398 14.40 13.50 15.43
CA PRO A 398 13.43 13.96 16.41
C PRO A 398 12.41 12.85 16.72
N ALA A 399 12.04 12.69 17.99
CA ALA A 399 11.06 11.70 18.42
C ALA A 399 9.65 12.04 17.92
N ASN A 400 9.28 13.33 18.00
CA ASN A 400 7.99 13.88 17.60
C ASN A 400 8.23 15.23 16.90
N PHE A 401 8.20 15.23 15.58
CA PHE A 401 8.45 16.47 14.81
C PHE A 401 7.14 17.18 14.41
N ALA A 402 6.09 16.42 14.20
CA ALA A 402 4.79 16.90 13.76
C ALA A 402 3.66 16.33 14.65
N PRO A 403 2.43 16.88 14.59
CA PRO A 403 1.31 16.40 15.40
C PRO A 403 1.05 14.90 15.24
N GLU A 404 0.61 14.26 16.32
CA GLU A 404 0.22 12.85 16.30
C GLU A 404 -1.06 12.64 15.46
N LEU A 405 -1.06 11.63 14.61
CA LEU A 405 -2.18 11.29 13.72
C LEU A 405 -2.95 10.04 14.17
N THR A 406 -2.61 9.47 15.31
CA THR A 406 -3.13 8.17 15.78
C THR A 406 -4.67 8.15 15.88
N VAL A 407 -5.29 9.30 16.17
CA VAL A 407 -6.75 9.43 16.30
C VAL A 407 -7.32 10.56 15.42
N VAL A 408 -6.59 10.98 14.42
CA VAL A 408 -6.97 12.11 13.54
C VAL A 408 -8.34 11.92 12.88
N GLY A 409 -8.74 10.68 12.61
CA GLY A 409 -10.06 10.35 12.06
C GLY A 409 -11.24 10.57 13.00
N SER A 410 -10.97 10.87 14.28
CA SER A 410 -11.95 11.26 15.31
C SER A 410 -11.72 12.68 15.85
N GLU A 411 -10.84 13.48 15.18
CA GLU A 411 -10.55 14.83 15.64
C GLU A 411 -11.80 15.71 15.59
N SER A 412 -12.02 16.50 16.63
CA SER A 412 -13.13 17.45 16.70
C SER A 412 -12.94 18.60 15.72
N LEU A 413 -13.97 18.90 14.93
CA LEU A 413 -13.97 20.03 14.00
C LEU A 413 -13.81 21.38 14.71
N MET A 414 -14.10 21.45 16.00
CA MET A 414 -13.95 22.66 16.82
C MET A 414 -12.47 22.96 17.13
N LYS A 415 -11.61 21.95 17.10
CA LYS A 415 -10.16 22.08 17.32
C LYS A 415 -9.39 22.39 16.02
N ILE A 416 -10.06 22.26 14.88
CA ILE A 416 -9.44 22.42 13.56
C ILE A 416 -9.53 23.86 13.10
N VAL A 417 -8.39 24.42 12.70
CA VAL A 417 -8.32 25.71 12.00
C VAL A 417 -8.42 25.42 10.51
N PHE A 418 -9.52 25.83 9.89
CA PHE A 418 -9.74 25.66 8.45
C PHE A 418 -9.11 26.80 7.66
N ALA A 419 -8.48 26.49 6.54
CA ALA A 419 -8.05 27.49 5.60
C ALA A 419 -9.25 28.13 4.88
N PRO A 420 -9.15 29.38 4.38
CA PRO A 420 -10.22 30.03 3.64
C PRO A 420 -10.70 29.18 2.46
N GLY A 421 -12.02 29.05 2.30
CA GLY A 421 -12.63 28.28 1.20
C GLY A 421 -12.68 26.76 1.40
N VAL A 422 -12.13 26.24 2.47
CA VAL A 422 -12.22 24.79 2.80
C VAL A 422 -13.55 24.52 3.53
N ALA A 423 -14.30 23.54 3.03
CA ALA A 423 -15.55 23.13 3.66
C ALA A 423 -15.30 22.56 5.08
N ARG A 424 -16.22 22.80 6.00
CA ARG A 424 -16.10 22.39 7.41
C ARG A 424 -16.44 20.91 7.59
N SER A 425 -15.62 20.07 7.00
CA SER A 425 -15.65 18.63 7.23
C SER A 425 -14.25 18.09 7.42
N LEU A 426 -14.11 16.96 8.13
CA LEU A 426 -12.81 16.35 8.34
C LEU A 426 -12.18 15.83 7.03
N PRO A 427 -12.92 15.17 6.11
CA PRO A 427 -12.36 14.78 4.81
C PRO A 427 -11.83 15.97 4.00
N ASP A 428 -12.58 17.07 3.92
CA ASP A 428 -12.16 18.26 3.16
C ASP A 428 -10.95 18.94 3.79
N TYR A 429 -10.90 19.01 5.13
CA TYR A 429 -9.72 19.50 5.85
C TYR A 429 -8.48 18.67 5.54
N LEU A 430 -8.57 17.34 5.65
CA LEU A 430 -7.44 16.44 5.40
C LEU A 430 -6.97 16.54 3.95
N GLN A 431 -7.90 16.58 2.99
CA GLN A 431 -7.60 16.77 1.58
C GLN A 431 -6.87 18.09 1.33
N ALA A 432 -7.39 19.20 1.84
CA ALA A 432 -6.78 20.53 1.70
C ALA A 432 -5.41 20.59 2.36
N LYS A 433 -5.27 20.01 3.56
CA LYS A 433 -4.00 19.98 4.30
C LYS A 433 -2.90 19.19 3.58
N ILE A 434 -3.26 18.09 2.92
CA ILE A 434 -2.31 17.29 2.13
C ILE A 434 -1.91 18.02 0.84
N ARG A 435 -2.86 18.67 0.15
CA ARG A 435 -2.62 19.33 -1.13
C ARG A 435 -1.91 20.68 -1.02
N GLN A 436 -2.30 21.46 -0.04
CA GLN A 436 -1.86 22.84 0.13
C GLN A 436 -1.56 23.14 1.59
N PRO A 437 -0.55 22.46 2.18
CA PRO A 437 -0.24 22.63 3.61
C PRO A 437 0.06 24.09 3.97
N HIS A 438 0.66 24.86 3.06
CA HIS A 438 1.04 26.25 3.27
C HIS A 438 -0.14 27.23 3.27
N ALA A 439 -1.35 26.81 2.82
CA ALA A 439 -2.58 27.60 3.00
C ALA A 439 -3.01 27.70 4.47
N PHE A 440 -2.39 26.88 5.35
CA PHE A 440 -2.65 26.88 6.79
C PHE A 440 -1.51 27.61 7.50
N ASN A 441 -1.82 28.70 8.20
CA ASN A 441 -0.84 29.56 8.85
C ASN A 441 0.19 28.78 9.70
N GLY A 442 1.46 29.09 9.50
CA GLY A 442 2.58 28.48 10.26
C GLY A 442 2.87 27.01 9.95
N ALA A 443 2.27 26.43 8.92
CA ALA A 443 2.52 25.05 8.57
C ALA A 443 3.92 24.86 7.98
N LYS A 444 4.72 24.01 8.66
CA LYS A 444 6.05 23.56 8.17
C LYS A 444 5.96 22.25 7.36
N MET A 445 4.76 21.73 7.17
CA MET A 445 4.53 20.51 6.39
C MET A 445 4.94 20.74 4.93
N PRO A 446 5.78 19.89 4.34
CA PRO A 446 6.19 20.04 2.95
C PRO A 446 5.05 19.71 2.00
N GLN A 447 5.16 20.23 0.77
CA GLN A 447 4.17 20.00 -0.28
C GLN A 447 4.51 18.76 -1.09
N TYR A 448 3.48 17.96 -1.38
CA TYR A 448 3.57 16.75 -2.19
C TYR A 448 2.76 16.91 -3.49
N THR A 449 3.23 16.27 -4.56
CA THR A 449 2.55 16.24 -5.87
C THR A 449 1.73 14.96 -6.03
N PHE A 450 0.80 14.71 -5.10
CA PHE A 450 -0.08 13.54 -5.19
C PHE A 450 -1.20 13.74 -6.22
N THR A 451 -1.49 12.66 -6.96
CA THR A 451 -2.70 12.57 -7.81
C THR A 451 -3.97 12.51 -6.95
N GLN A 452 -5.13 12.79 -7.55
CA GLN A 452 -6.40 12.70 -6.79
C GLN A 452 -6.63 11.32 -6.15
N PRO A 453 -6.45 10.17 -6.86
CA PRO A 453 -6.59 8.87 -6.23
C PRO A 453 -5.65 8.64 -5.04
N GLN A 454 -4.41 9.16 -5.10
CA GLN A 454 -3.45 9.07 -3.99
C GLN A 454 -3.90 9.89 -2.78
N VAL A 455 -4.42 11.10 -3.00
CA VAL A 455 -5.00 11.93 -1.92
C VAL A 455 -6.21 11.25 -1.31
N ASP A 456 -7.11 10.70 -2.13
CA ASP A 456 -8.29 9.95 -1.64
C ASP A 456 -7.89 8.75 -0.79
N GLY A 457 -6.85 8.03 -1.21
CA GLY A 457 -6.27 6.93 -0.43
C GLY A 457 -5.72 7.39 0.91
N LEU A 458 -4.90 8.45 0.92
CA LEU A 458 -4.34 9.05 2.14
C LEU A 458 -5.44 9.50 3.10
N VAL A 459 -6.44 10.23 2.60
CA VAL A 459 -7.60 10.69 3.41
C VAL A 459 -8.36 9.48 3.97
N THR A 460 -8.59 8.44 3.16
CA THR A 460 -9.23 7.19 3.62
C THR A 460 -8.45 6.54 4.77
N ALA A 461 -7.13 6.44 4.63
CA ALA A 461 -6.28 5.84 5.66
C ALA A 461 -6.21 6.69 6.93
N LEU A 462 -6.23 8.02 6.83
CA LEU A 462 -6.26 8.94 7.97
C LEU A 462 -7.62 8.91 8.67
N LEU A 463 -8.72 8.89 7.92
CA LEU A 463 -10.06 8.73 8.48
C LEU A 463 -10.23 7.40 9.23
N ALA A 464 -9.48 6.35 8.86
CA ALA A 464 -9.47 5.08 9.59
C ALA A 464 -8.84 5.19 11.00
N GLN A 465 -8.03 6.21 11.26
CA GLN A 465 -7.33 6.43 12.53
C GLN A 465 -8.26 7.08 13.55
N THR A 466 -9.09 6.27 14.21
CA THR A 466 -10.12 6.74 15.15
C THR A 466 -9.82 6.32 16.59
N GLU A 467 -10.37 7.04 17.56
CA GLU A 467 -10.33 6.62 18.97
C GLU A 467 -10.94 5.22 19.15
N ARG A 468 -12.04 4.94 18.45
CA ARG A 468 -12.70 3.62 18.46
C ARG A 468 -11.76 2.52 17.99
N ALA A 469 -10.95 2.73 16.93
CA ALA A 469 -10.00 1.73 16.46
C ALA A 469 -9.00 1.31 17.55
N ARG A 470 -8.73 2.15 18.52
CA ARG A 470 -7.84 1.89 19.65
C ARG A 470 -8.49 1.21 20.83
N THR A 471 -9.76 1.50 21.05
CA THR A 471 -10.53 0.98 22.20
C THR A 471 -11.26 -0.32 21.90
N LEU A 472 -11.21 -0.81 20.65
CA LEU A 472 -11.81 -2.08 20.26
C LEU A 472 -11.27 -3.23 21.11
N PRO A 473 -12.16 -4.17 21.54
CA PRO A 473 -11.73 -5.42 22.17
C PRO A 473 -10.71 -6.19 21.33
N ALA A 474 -9.76 -6.84 21.99
CA ALA A 474 -8.71 -7.59 21.28
C ALA A 474 -9.25 -8.65 20.32
N ALA A 475 -10.38 -9.29 20.69
CA ALA A 475 -11.06 -10.28 19.84
C ALA A 475 -11.57 -9.74 18.51
N LEU A 476 -11.83 -8.42 18.42
CA LEU A 476 -12.29 -7.75 17.19
C LEU A 476 -11.17 -7.09 16.39
N ARG A 477 -9.93 -7.17 16.88
CA ARG A 477 -8.77 -6.64 16.19
C ARG A 477 -8.17 -7.72 15.29
N VAL A 478 -8.16 -7.47 14.00
CA VAL A 478 -7.44 -8.34 13.06
C VAL A 478 -6.01 -7.82 12.97
N ALA A 479 -5.08 -8.53 13.64
CA ALA A 479 -3.67 -8.15 13.68
C ALA A 479 -3.05 -8.15 12.29
N GLY A 480 -2.26 -7.13 11.99
CA GLY A 480 -1.34 -7.13 10.87
C GLY A 480 -0.21 -8.13 11.14
N THR A 481 0.22 -8.85 10.11
CA THR A 481 1.43 -9.67 10.21
C THR A 481 2.64 -8.74 10.44
N ARG A 482 3.31 -8.87 11.57
CA ARG A 482 4.58 -8.20 11.83
C ARG A 482 5.65 -8.75 10.88
N GLU A 483 6.08 -7.96 9.92
CA GLU A 483 7.26 -8.27 9.12
C GLU A 483 8.51 -8.06 10.00
N SER A 484 9.10 -9.14 10.49
CA SER A 484 10.43 -9.09 11.08
C SER A 484 11.46 -9.44 10.01
N ALA A 485 12.63 -8.78 10.04
CA ALA A 485 13.72 -9.13 9.11
C ALA A 485 14.11 -10.60 9.30
N TYR A 486 13.87 -11.43 8.27
CA TYR A 486 14.26 -12.83 8.26
C TYR A 486 15.65 -12.97 7.67
N ARG A 487 16.54 -13.64 8.39
CA ARG A 487 17.89 -13.95 7.90
C ARG A 487 18.06 -15.45 7.88
N PRO A 488 18.28 -16.07 6.70
CA PRO A 488 18.65 -17.47 6.62
C PRO A 488 19.98 -17.74 7.34
N ALA A 489 20.18 -18.97 7.76
CA ALA A 489 21.36 -19.35 8.55
C ALA A 489 22.53 -19.84 7.67
N GLY A 490 23.73 -19.85 8.26
CA GLY A 490 24.92 -20.43 7.68
C GLY A 490 25.44 -19.72 6.44
N LYS A 491 26.30 -20.38 5.66
CA LYS A 491 26.96 -19.80 4.48
C LYS A 491 25.99 -19.34 3.41
N ALA A 492 24.90 -20.08 3.18
CA ALA A 492 23.86 -19.66 2.26
C ALA A 492 23.19 -18.35 2.73
N GLY A 493 22.93 -18.22 4.02
CA GLY A 493 22.38 -17.00 4.61
C GLY A 493 23.30 -15.79 4.46
N GLU A 494 24.60 -15.98 4.63
CA GLU A 494 25.61 -14.94 4.40
C GLU A 494 25.62 -14.47 2.94
N LEU A 495 25.62 -15.41 1.99
CA LEU A 495 25.59 -15.14 0.55
C LEU A 495 24.30 -14.40 0.14
N MET A 496 23.14 -14.87 0.61
CA MET A 496 21.85 -14.23 0.33
C MET A 496 21.76 -12.82 0.95
N ALA A 497 22.36 -12.61 2.11
CA ALA A 497 22.44 -11.30 2.75
C ALA A 497 23.40 -10.36 2.03
N ASP A 498 24.55 -10.86 1.56
CA ASP A 498 25.52 -10.07 0.80
C ASP A 498 24.92 -9.58 -0.54
N MET A 499 24.32 -10.48 -1.30
CA MET A 499 23.65 -10.16 -2.58
C MET A 499 22.30 -9.44 -2.40
N ASN A 500 21.82 -9.30 -1.17
CA ASN A 500 20.57 -8.60 -0.83
C ASN A 500 19.29 -9.25 -1.42
N CYS A 501 19.23 -10.60 -1.46
CA CYS A 501 18.12 -11.35 -2.05
C CYS A 501 16.75 -10.97 -1.46
N PHE A 502 16.72 -10.67 -0.15
CA PHE A 502 15.50 -10.33 0.58
C PHE A 502 15.05 -8.87 0.46
N SER A 503 15.75 -8.05 -0.31
CA SER A 503 15.19 -6.79 -0.77
C SER A 503 14.05 -7.00 -1.78
N CYS A 504 14.09 -8.11 -2.53
CA CYS A 504 13.13 -8.47 -3.57
C CYS A 504 12.23 -9.66 -3.17
N HIS A 505 12.82 -10.72 -2.61
CA HIS A 505 12.13 -11.95 -2.25
C HIS A 505 11.66 -11.95 -0.79
N SER A 506 10.58 -12.68 -0.53
CA SER A 506 10.13 -13.00 0.83
C SER A 506 10.27 -14.49 1.13
N ILE A 507 10.33 -14.81 2.44
CA ILE A 507 10.21 -16.17 2.98
C ILE A 507 9.31 -16.08 4.21
N ASN A 508 8.29 -16.92 4.28
CA ASN A 508 7.27 -16.89 5.34
C ASN A 508 6.67 -15.49 5.54
N GLY A 509 6.41 -14.78 4.43
CA GLY A 509 5.88 -13.42 4.45
C GLY A 509 6.86 -12.33 4.89
N ARG A 510 8.14 -12.64 5.10
CA ARG A 510 9.18 -11.72 5.58
C ARG A 510 10.17 -11.42 4.45
N GLY A 511 10.42 -10.16 4.18
CA GLY A 511 11.27 -9.69 3.09
C GLY A 511 10.54 -8.85 2.07
N GLY A 512 11.15 -8.68 0.88
CA GLY A 512 10.59 -7.94 -0.24
C GLY A 512 9.42 -8.64 -0.90
N LYS A 513 8.52 -7.86 -1.51
CA LYS A 513 7.33 -8.37 -2.24
C LYS A 513 7.42 -8.13 -3.75
N MET A 514 8.61 -7.83 -4.25
CA MET A 514 8.84 -7.52 -5.66
C MET A 514 9.08 -8.76 -6.52
N ALA A 515 9.52 -9.83 -5.90
CA ALA A 515 9.83 -11.11 -6.52
C ALA A 515 9.02 -12.24 -5.84
N PRO A 516 8.98 -13.45 -6.41
CA PRO A 516 8.24 -14.56 -5.81
C PRO A 516 8.68 -14.84 -4.38
N ASP A 517 7.71 -15.22 -3.54
CA ASP A 517 7.99 -15.78 -2.22
C ASP A 517 8.70 -17.14 -2.37
N LEU A 518 9.78 -17.33 -1.63
CA LEU A 518 10.65 -18.52 -1.71
C LEU A 518 10.28 -19.60 -0.68
N THR A 519 9.24 -19.41 0.13
CA THR A 519 8.89 -20.29 1.26
C THR A 519 8.83 -21.76 0.86
N TRP A 520 8.29 -22.06 -0.31
CA TRP A 520 8.10 -23.41 -0.83
C TRP A 520 8.92 -23.71 -2.09
N GLU A 521 9.92 -22.89 -2.38
CA GLU A 521 10.66 -23.00 -3.63
C GLU A 521 11.44 -24.32 -3.72
N GLY A 522 11.92 -24.85 -2.60
CA GLY A 522 12.60 -26.15 -2.53
C GLY A 522 11.73 -27.35 -2.91
N SER A 523 10.40 -27.27 -2.69
CA SER A 523 9.44 -28.28 -3.16
C SER A 523 9.07 -28.09 -4.63
N SER A 524 9.13 -26.86 -5.15
CA SER A 524 8.66 -26.56 -6.50
C SER A 524 9.71 -26.76 -7.57
N VAL A 525 10.95 -26.32 -7.35
CA VAL A 525 12.00 -26.29 -8.40
C VAL A 525 12.99 -27.43 -8.26
N GLN A 526 13.54 -27.84 -9.41
CA GLN A 526 14.65 -28.78 -9.45
C GLN A 526 15.96 -28.08 -9.09
N ARG A 527 16.74 -28.66 -8.18
CA ARG A 527 18.02 -28.11 -7.70
C ARG A 527 18.97 -27.71 -8.85
N ARG A 528 19.14 -28.58 -9.83
CA ARG A 528 20.04 -28.33 -10.97
C ARG A 528 19.63 -27.11 -11.79
N TRP A 529 18.32 -26.93 -11.97
CA TRP A 529 17.81 -25.75 -12.66
C TRP A 529 18.07 -24.49 -11.84
N LEU A 530 17.86 -24.53 -10.53
CA LEU A 530 18.08 -23.39 -9.64
C LEU A 530 19.55 -22.91 -9.67
N VAL A 531 20.53 -23.84 -9.68
CA VAL A 531 21.95 -23.50 -9.83
C VAL A 531 22.20 -22.77 -11.15
N SER A 532 21.68 -23.29 -12.26
CA SER A 532 21.83 -22.68 -13.58
C SER A 532 21.14 -21.30 -13.65
N PHE A 533 19.93 -21.19 -13.10
CA PHE A 533 19.16 -19.96 -13.09
C PHE A 533 19.82 -18.84 -12.28
N MET A 534 20.44 -19.12 -11.14
CA MET A 534 21.18 -18.13 -10.36
C MET A 534 22.39 -17.57 -11.09
N LYS A 535 23.06 -18.38 -11.90
CA LYS A 535 24.21 -17.96 -12.72
C LYS A 535 23.79 -17.16 -13.95
N SER A 536 22.68 -17.56 -14.58
CA SER A 536 22.17 -16.95 -15.80
C SER A 536 20.63 -16.88 -15.76
N PRO A 537 20.06 -15.89 -15.05
CA PRO A 537 18.61 -15.74 -15.00
C PRO A 537 18.02 -15.47 -16.38
N ASN A 538 17.01 -16.23 -16.77
CA ASN A 538 16.26 -16.04 -18.00
C ASN A 538 14.88 -15.42 -17.76
N THR A 539 14.20 -15.02 -18.82
CA THR A 539 12.86 -14.44 -18.75
C THR A 539 11.81 -15.53 -18.58
N LEU A 540 11.33 -15.72 -17.34
CA LEU A 540 10.25 -16.67 -17.06
C LEU A 540 8.84 -16.10 -17.32
N ARG A 541 8.64 -14.81 -17.13
CA ARG A 541 7.34 -14.10 -17.30
C ARG A 541 7.52 -12.94 -18.26
N PRO A 542 7.20 -13.11 -19.55
CA PRO A 542 7.42 -12.06 -20.56
C PRO A 542 6.70 -10.74 -20.25
N ALA A 543 5.51 -10.80 -19.66
CA ALA A 543 4.73 -9.60 -19.31
C ALA A 543 5.33 -8.74 -18.20
N LEU A 544 6.23 -9.28 -17.38
CA LEU A 544 6.82 -8.52 -16.28
C LEU A 544 8.07 -7.78 -16.74
N ILE A 545 8.16 -6.51 -16.38
CA ILE A 545 9.38 -5.69 -16.58
C ILE A 545 10.48 -6.13 -15.61
N ARG A 546 10.09 -6.47 -14.39
CA ARG A 546 11.02 -6.87 -13.33
C ARG A 546 11.64 -8.22 -13.64
N ARG A 547 12.96 -8.30 -13.53
CA ARG A 547 13.76 -9.51 -13.76
C ARG A 547 14.65 -9.78 -12.56
N MET A 548 14.98 -11.05 -12.32
CA MET A 548 16.04 -11.37 -11.38
C MET A 548 17.36 -10.82 -11.90
N PRO A 549 18.12 -10.03 -11.11
CA PRO A 549 19.43 -9.55 -11.51
C PRO A 549 20.40 -10.69 -11.78
N ARG A 550 21.34 -10.48 -12.71
CA ARG A 550 22.45 -11.38 -12.93
C ARG A 550 23.56 -11.05 -11.93
N PHE A 551 23.81 -11.97 -11.01
CA PHE A 551 24.91 -11.86 -10.06
C PHE A 551 26.12 -12.63 -10.57
N ASN A 552 27.34 -12.13 -10.31
CA ASN A 552 28.56 -12.87 -10.57
C ASN A 552 28.81 -13.84 -9.41
N VAL A 553 28.08 -14.97 -9.42
CA VAL A 553 28.21 -16.04 -8.44
C VAL A 553 29.08 -17.16 -9.01
N THR A 554 29.92 -17.73 -8.18
CA THR A 554 30.68 -18.95 -8.51
C THR A 554 29.78 -20.18 -8.49
N ASP A 555 30.22 -21.27 -9.10
CA ASP A 555 29.47 -22.54 -9.09
C ASP A 555 29.22 -23.03 -7.66
N ALA A 556 30.24 -22.98 -6.81
CA ALA A 556 30.13 -23.40 -5.41
C ALA A 556 29.14 -22.54 -4.58
N GLU A 557 29.08 -21.23 -4.86
CA GLU A 557 28.11 -20.33 -4.19
C GLU A 557 26.69 -20.60 -4.68
N ALA A 558 26.50 -20.78 -5.99
CA ALA A 558 25.19 -21.12 -6.56
C ALA A 558 24.70 -22.49 -6.03
N GLU A 559 25.57 -23.47 -5.95
CA GLU A 559 25.26 -24.77 -5.34
C GLU A 559 24.90 -24.64 -3.86
N THR A 560 25.67 -23.88 -3.08
CA THR A 560 25.40 -23.65 -1.65
C THR A 560 24.02 -23.06 -1.42
N ILE A 561 23.62 -22.05 -2.21
CA ILE A 561 22.29 -21.43 -2.10
C ILE A 561 21.21 -22.40 -2.56
N ALA A 562 21.44 -23.13 -3.68
CA ALA A 562 20.48 -24.09 -4.21
C ALA A 562 20.24 -25.25 -3.24
N ASP A 563 21.30 -25.76 -2.59
CA ASP A 563 21.20 -26.79 -1.56
C ASP A 563 20.36 -26.29 -0.38
N TYR A 564 20.65 -25.10 0.10
CA TYR A 564 19.90 -24.51 1.20
C TYR A 564 18.41 -24.36 0.85
N ILE A 565 18.09 -23.79 -0.31
CA ILE A 565 16.69 -23.62 -0.75
C ILE A 565 16.02 -25.00 -0.89
N SER A 566 16.67 -25.94 -1.54
CA SER A 566 16.11 -27.26 -1.81
C SER A 566 15.91 -28.13 -0.57
N THR A 567 16.64 -27.85 0.52
CA THR A 567 16.54 -28.64 1.77
C THR A 567 15.71 -27.96 2.85
N VAL A 568 15.78 -26.60 2.95
CA VAL A 568 15.15 -25.86 4.04
C VAL A 568 13.77 -25.33 3.66
N TYR A 569 13.57 -24.92 2.40
CA TYR A 569 12.32 -24.30 1.96
C TYR A 569 11.39 -25.31 1.29
N GLN A 570 11.05 -26.34 2.05
CA GLN A 570 10.13 -27.40 1.62
C GLN A 570 8.76 -27.23 2.28
N THR A 571 7.70 -27.54 1.51
CA THR A 571 6.34 -27.64 2.03
C THR A 571 6.25 -28.82 2.98
N PRO A 572 5.76 -28.64 4.22
CA PRO A 572 5.47 -29.77 5.11
C PRO A 572 4.52 -30.75 4.41
N ASP A 573 4.73 -32.05 4.64
CA ASP A 573 3.88 -33.12 4.11
C ASP A 573 3.80 -33.19 2.57
N PHE A 574 4.73 -32.56 1.86
CA PHE A 574 4.80 -32.60 0.40
C PHE A 574 5.92 -33.55 -0.05
N ASP A 575 5.52 -34.69 -0.59
CA ASP A 575 6.46 -35.62 -1.23
C ASP A 575 6.70 -35.19 -2.69
N ARG A 576 7.83 -34.59 -2.95
CA ARG A 576 8.23 -34.15 -4.31
C ARG A 576 8.54 -35.30 -5.25
N ASP A 577 8.83 -36.48 -4.72
CA ASP A 577 9.18 -37.70 -5.46
C ASP A 577 7.96 -38.62 -5.66
N ALA A 578 6.77 -38.21 -5.18
CA ALA A 578 5.53 -39.00 -5.31
C ALA A 578 5.12 -39.30 -6.76
N ILE A 579 5.63 -38.52 -7.73
CA ILE A 579 5.36 -38.75 -9.16
C ILE A 579 6.70 -38.86 -9.89
N ASP A 580 6.99 -40.08 -10.32
CA ASP A 580 8.17 -40.38 -11.15
C ASP A 580 7.86 -40.07 -12.61
N PRO A 581 8.54 -39.10 -13.24
CA PRO A 581 8.36 -38.79 -14.67
C PRO A 581 8.69 -39.96 -15.61
N ALA A 582 9.48 -40.94 -15.18
CA ALA A 582 9.79 -42.13 -15.97
C ALA A 582 8.57 -43.04 -16.19
N MET A 583 7.58 -42.94 -15.33
CA MET A 583 6.33 -43.72 -15.40
C MET A 583 5.29 -43.15 -16.39
N PHE A 584 5.56 -42.02 -17.02
CA PHE A 584 4.63 -41.45 -18.00
C PHE A 584 4.75 -42.15 -19.35
N SER A 585 3.62 -42.63 -19.86
CA SER A 585 3.53 -43.23 -21.17
C SER A 585 3.46 -42.19 -22.29
N ALA A 586 3.74 -42.57 -23.53
CA ALA A 586 3.54 -41.71 -24.70
C ALA A 586 2.07 -41.26 -24.86
N THR A 587 1.12 -42.12 -24.46
CA THR A 587 -0.31 -41.84 -24.48
C THR A 587 -0.67 -40.76 -23.46
N ASP A 588 -0.07 -40.77 -22.26
CA ASP A 588 -0.27 -39.68 -21.28
C ASP A 588 0.21 -38.33 -21.82
N VAL A 589 1.36 -38.32 -22.48
CA VAL A 589 1.93 -37.09 -23.06
C VAL A 589 1.03 -36.54 -24.16
N GLU A 590 0.54 -37.38 -25.07
CA GLU A 590 -0.33 -36.92 -26.16
C GLU A 590 -1.70 -36.47 -25.65
N LEU A 591 -2.28 -37.19 -24.70
CA LEU A 591 -3.49 -36.74 -24.01
C LEU A 591 -3.28 -35.40 -23.31
N GLY A 592 -2.17 -35.24 -22.59
CA GLY A 592 -1.82 -33.99 -21.93
C GLY A 592 -1.68 -32.83 -22.91
N LYS A 593 -1.10 -33.07 -24.09
CA LYS A 593 -1.04 -32.07 -25.16
C LYS A 593 -2.43 -31.65 -25.64
N GLN A 594 -3.31 -32.60 -25.90
CA GLN A 594 -4.69 -32.31 -26.29
C GLN A 594 -5.43 -31.52 -25.20
N LEU A 595 -5.28 -31.90 -23.93
CA LEU A 595 -5.89 -31.19 -22.81
C LEU A 595 -5.38 -29.74 -22.69
N PHE A 596 -4.08 -29.53 -22.92
CA PHE A 596 -3.44 -28.21 -22.86
C PHE A 596 -4.00 -27.25 -23.91
N TYR A 597 -4.15 -27.71 -25.16
CA TYR A 597 -4.57 -26.88 -26.28
C TYR A 597 -6.09 -26.83 -26.52
N SER A 598 -6.85 -27.82 -26.03
CA SER A 598 -8.28 -27.91 -26.36
C SER A 598 -9.19 -27.75 -25.15
N LYS A 599 -9.06 -28.59 -24.12
CA LYS A 599 -10.02 -28.64 -23.02
C LYS A 599 -9.81 -27.49 -22.02
N TYR A 600 -8.55 -27.20 -21.69
CA TYR A 600 -8.21 -26.23 -20.65
C TYR A 600 -7.67 -24.90 -21.18
N ASP A 601 -7.37 -24.81 -22.49
CA ASP A 601 -6.93 -23.61 -23.20
C ASP A 601 -5.74 -22.88 -22.50
N CYS A 602 -4.77 -23.67 -22.06
CA CYS A 602 -3.64 -23.14 -21.27
C CYS A 602 -2.73 -22.19 -22.07
N GLN A 603 -2.66 -22.39 -23.43
CA GLN A 603 -1.89 -21.53 -24.34
C GLN A 603 -2.43 -20.10 -24.45
N SER A 604 -3.64 -19.83 -23.99
CA SER A 604 -4.16 -18.45 -23.91
C SER A 604 -3.37 -17.57 -22.94
N CYS A 605 -2.74 -18.20 -21.92
CA CYS A 605 -1.94 -17.51 -20.91
C CYS A 605 -0.46 -17.90 -20.92
N HIS A 606 -0.12 -19.13 -21.33
CA HIS A 606 1.22 -19.72 -21.27
C HIS A 606 1.81 -20.02 -22.66
N ILE A 607 3.12 -19.92 -22.78
CA ILE A 607 3.87 -20.28 -23.98
C ILE A 607 4.58 -21.61 -23.76
N VAL A 608 4.25 -22.63 -24.55
CA VAL A 608 4.99 -23.90 -24.71
C VAL A 608 5.71 -23.91 -26.05
N ASP A 609 5.03 -23.47 -27.09
CA ASP A 609 5.59 -23.31 -28.44
C ASP A 609 5.71 -21.82 -28.79
N PRO A 610 6.91 -21.25 -28.74
CA PRO A 610 7.13 -19.81 -29.02
C PRO A 610 6.73 -19.35 -30.43
N GLN A 611 6.54 -20.28 -31.37
CA GLN A 611 6.14 -19.94 -32.74
C GLN A 611 4.62 -19.83 -32.88
N ASN A 612 3.87 -20.62 -32.12
CA ASN A 612 2.43 -20.76 -32.27
C ASN A 612 1.64 -20.17 -31.08
N ASP A 613 2.18 -20.23 -29.87
CA ASP A 613 1.47 -19.76 -28.67
C ASP A 613 1.65 -18.24 -28.51
N LYS A 614 0.56 -17.57 -28.14
CA LYS A 614 0.49 -16.11 -27.97
C LYS A 614 0.33 -15.67 -26.51
N GLY A 615 0.20 -16.61 -25.58
CA GLY A 615 0.06 -16.34 -24.16
C GLY A 615 1.31 -15.65 -23.59
N TYR A 616 1.12 -14.60 -22.80
CA TYR A 616 2.22 -13.85 -22.20
C TYR A 616 1.99 -13.47 -20.74
N VAL A 617 0.77 -13.73 -20.21
CA VAL A 617 0.39 -13.38 -18.84
C VAL A 617 1.03 -14.33 -17.83
N GLY A 618 1.01 -15.64 -18.14
CA GLY A 618 1.61 -16.68 -17.34
C GLY A 618 3.12 -16.80 -17.57
N PRO A 619 3.83 -17.59 -16.73
CA PRO A 619 5.21 -17.95 -17.03
C PRO A 619 5.31 -18.76 -18.31
N THR A 620 6.42 -18.60 -19.05
CA THR A 620 6.72 -19.51 -20.15
C THR A 620 6.94 -20.93 -19.62
N LEU A 621 6.39 -21.92 -20.31
CA LEU A 621 6.45 -23.33 -19.98
C LEU A 621 7.41 -24.12 -20.88
N THR A 622 8.17 -23.44 -21.77
CA THR A 622 9.13 -24.07 -22.71
C THR A 622 10.16 -24.95 -22.01
N GLN A 623 10.50 -24.65 -20.76
CA GLN A 623 11.48 -25.38 -19.94
C GLN A 623 10.87 -25.86 -18.62
N VAL A 624 9.56 -25.97 -18.52
CA VAL A 624 8.91 -26.28 -17.26
C VAL A 624 9.30 -27.65 -16.71
N GLY A 625 9.52 -28.63 -17.56
CA GLY A 625 9.95 -29.99 -17.18
C GLY A 625 11.37 -30.05 -16.63
N ALA A 626 12.26 -29.13 -17.05
CA ALA A 626 13.59 -29.01 -16.46
C ALA A 626 13.58 -28.19 -15.17
N ARG A 627 12.59 -27.30 -15.02
CA ARG A 627 12.49 -26.34 -13.91
C ARG A 627 11.77 -26.88 -12.69
N LEU A 628 10.56 -27.44 -12.89
CA LEU A 628 9.68 -27.84 -11.79
C LEU A 628 9.69 -29.34 -11.54
N ASN A 629 9.39 -29.73 -10.31
CA ASN A 629 9.17 -31.12 -9.93
C ASN A 629 7.81 -31.61 -10.44
N ALA A 630 7.74 -32.86 -10.90
CA ALA A 630 6.50 -33.45 -11.45
C ALA A 630 5.35 -33.44 -10.43
N ALA A 631 5.63 -33.84 -9.18
CA ALA A 631 4.63 -33.78 -8.13
C ALA A 631 4.12 -32.37 -7.87
N TRP A 632 5.01 -31.35 -7.92
CA TRP A 632 4.58 -29.96 -7.79
C TRP A 632 3.64 -29.54 -8.92
N ILE A 633 3.95 -29.88 -10.18
CA ILE A 633 3.09 -29.57 -11.33
C ILE A 633 1.72 -30.21 -11.15
N PHE A 634 1.68 -31.47 -10.76
CA PHE A 634 0.42 -32.20 -10.53
C PHE A 634 -0.45 -31.53 -9.47
N HIS A 635 0.10 -31.23 -8.31
CA HIS A 635 -0.63 -30.60 -7.22
C HIS A 635 -1.02 -29.15 -7.55
N TRP A 636 -0.16 -28.43 -8.29
CA TRP A 636 -0.49 -27.10 -8.81
C TRP A 636 -1.70 -27.11 -9.73
N LEU A 637 -1.79 -28.06 -10.64
CA LEU A 637 -2.93 -28.23 -11.54
C LEU A 637 -4.21 -28.58 -10.80
N LYS A 638 -4.10 -29.27 -9.67
CA LYS A 638 -5.24 -29.65 -8.82
C LYS A 638 -5.74 -28.50 -7.95
N ASP A 639 -4.84 -27.82 -7.28
CA ASP A 639 -5.18 -26.73 -6.34
C ASP A 639 -4.07 -25.66 -6.27
N PRO A 640 -4.04 -24.74 -7.26
CA PRO A 640 -3.04 -23.67 -7.28
C PRO A 640 -3.18 -22.69 -6.09
N GLN A 641 -4.42 -22.44 -5.63
CA GLN A 641 -4.68 -21.51 -4.52
C GLN A 641 -4.27 -22.11 -3.17
N GLY A 642 -4.39 -23.41 -2.99
CA GLY A 642 -3.91 -24.10 -1.80
C GLY A 642 -2.39 -24.06 -1.68
N LEU A 643 -1.67 -24.21 -2.81
CA LEU A 643 -0.21 -24.12 -2.83
C LEU A 643 0.33 -22.68 -2.75
N ARG A 644 -0.31 -21.74 -3.44
CA ARG A 644 0.05 -20.30 -3.41
C ARG A 644 -1.19 -19.44 -3.32
N PRO A 645 -1.65 -19.09 -2.12
CA PRO A 645 -2.80 -18.20 -1.94
C PRO A 645 -2.61 -16.86 -2.67
N GLY A 646 -3.64 -16.44 -3.40
CA GLY A 646 -3.61 -15.20 -4.18
C GLY A 646 -2.98 -15.31 -5.56
N THR A 647 -2.59 -16.52 -6.03
CA THR A 647 -2.22 -16.70 -7.44
C THR A 647 -3.40 -16.42 -8.36
N ILE A 648 -3.10 -15.88 -9.56
CA ILE A 648 -4.12 -15.66 -10.61
C ILE A 648 -4.43 -16.93 -11.40
N GLU A 649 -3.67 -18.01 -11.20
CA GLU A 649 -3.94 -19.30 -11.85
C GLU A 649 -5.32 -19.82 -11.38
N PRO A 650 -6.28 -20.05 -12.29
CA PRO A 650 -7.59 -20.51 -11.89
C PRO A 650 -7.58 -21.99 -11.47
N ASN A 651 -8.33 -22.32 -10.42
CA ASN A 651 -8.62 -23.74 -10.13
C ASN A 651 -9.65 -24.25 -11.13
N ARG A 652 -9.24 -25.21 -11.94
CA ARG A 652 -10.07 -25.79 -13.01
C ARG A 652 -10.75 -27.10 -12.61
N ASN A 653 -10.67 -27.49 -11.33
CA ASN A 653 -11.24 -28.73 -10.79
C ASN A 653 -10.89 -29.96 -11.64
N MET A 654 -9.62 -30.09 -12.01
CA MET A 654 -9.14 -31.16 -12.87
C MET A 654 -9.28 -32.52 -12.21
N SER A 655 -9.63 -33.55 -12.98
CA SER A 655 -9.52 -34.95 -12.52
C SER A 655 -8.04 -35.34 -12.32
N ASP A 656 -7.78 -36.37 -11.52
CA ASP A 656 -6.41 -36.87 -11.33
C ASP A 656 -5.82 -37.38 -12.64
N GLY A 657 -6.64 -37.99 -13.52
CA GLY A 657 -6.20 -38.44 -14.82
C GLY A 657 -5.78 -37.29 -15.72
N ASP A 658 -6.57 -36.20 -15.79
CA ASP A 658 -6.23 -35.03 -16.59
C ASP A 658 -4.99 -34.30 -16.05
N ALA A 659 -4.90 -34.14 -14.73
CA ALA A 659 -3.76 -33.51 -14.10
C ALA A 659 -2.49 -34.34 -14.33
N ARG A 660 -2.57 -35.68 -14.26
CA ARG A 660 -1.46 -36.59 -14.56
C ARG A 660 -1.01 -36.47 -16.02
N ALA A 661 -1.94 -36.49 -16.97
CA ALA A 661 -1.65 -36.37 -18.40
C ALA A 661 -1.03 -34.99 -18.73
N LEU A 662 -1.58 -33.90 -18.19
CA LEU A 662 -0.98 -32.56 -18.32
C LEU A 662 0.42 -32.49 -17.72
N THR A 663 0.64 -33.11 -16.55
CA THR A 663 1.97 -33.19 -15.93
C THR A 663 2.95 -33.93 -16.85
N ALA A 664 2.52 -35.07 -17.45
CA ALA A 664 3.34 -35.82 -18.40
C ALA A 664 3.76 -34.99 -19.60
N PHE A 665 2.81 -34.24 -20.20
CA PHE A 665 3.09 -33.33 -21.30
C PHE A 665 4.06 -32.21 -20.90
N LEU A 666 3.82 -31.56 -19.77
CA LEU A 666 4.65 -30.46 -19.28
C LEU A 666 6.06 -30.92 -18.89
N MET A 667 6.23 -32.11 -18.34
CA MET A 667 7.54 -32.68 -18.04
C MET A 667 8.41 -32.97 -19.29
N LYS A 668 7.82 -33.03 -20.46
CA LYS A 668 8.56 -33.15 -21.75
C LYS A 668 8.99 -31.79 -22.32
N GLN A 669 8.59 -30.68 -21.71
CA GLN A 669 8.95 -29.35 -22.18
C GLN A 669 10.31 -28.94 -21.60
N ASN A 670 11.39 -29.28 -22.34
CA ASN A 670 12.79 -29.07 -21.93
C ASN A 670 13.59 -28.31 -23.02
N LYS A 671 12.92 -27.60 -23.92
CA LYS A 671 13.59 -26.87 -25.00
C LYS A 671 14.40 -25.70 -24.43
N GLU A 672 15.72 -25.71 -24.65
CA GLU A 672 16.53 -24.53 -24.40
C GLU A 672 16.06 -23.39 -25.32
N VAL A 673 15.64 -22.28 -24.72
CA VAL A 673 15.42 -21.05 -25.47
C VAL A 673 16.80 -20.48 -25.77
N ALA A 674 17.24 -20.53 -27.01
CA ALA A 674 18.45 -19.84 -27.43
C ALA A 674 18.36 -18.39 -26.95
N SER A 675 19.29 -17.96 -26.13
CA SER A 675 19.45 -16.57 -25.73
C SER A 675 19.68 -15.72 -26.97
N LYS A 676 18.66 -14.94 -27.39
CA LYS A 676 18.84 -13.86 -28.35
C LYS A 676 19.41 -12.64 -27.68
#